data_a261d7e514b4b209f2bca2c5f6ca6b82
#
_entry.id   a261d7e514b4b209f2bca2c5f6ca6b82
#
_cell.length_a   1.000
_cell.length_b   1.000
_cell.length_c   1.000
_cell.angle_alpha   90.00
_cell.angle_beta   90.00
_cell.angle_gamma   90.00
#
_symmetry.space_group_name_H-M   'P 1'
#
loop_
_entity.id
_entity.type
_entity.pdbx_description
1 polymer ?
#
loop_
_entity_poly.entity_id
_entity_poly.type
_entity_poly.pdbx_seq_one_letter_code
_entity_poly.pdbx_strand_id
1 'polypeptide(L)'
;MTTTFIISYIVLALIIVGVINLLLIRSRRKAKRQQKEQHFATRQSNQSKFKASDLDRTTDQSSQHTAREEARIDNQDNQNQVSLNKQTEGSEQNQASFTDNNESDEEVYAAKNPKSEEYKVNEKIKKEHKNFIFGEGVSRGKILAALLFGMFIAILNQTLLNVALPKINTEFNISASTGQWLMTGFMLVNGILIPITAYLFNKYSYRKLFLVALVLFTIGSLICAISMNFPIMMVGRVLQAIGAGVLMPLGSIVIITIYPPEKRGAAMGTMGIAMILAPAIGPTLSGYIVQNYHWNVMFYGMFIIGIIAILVGFVWFKLYQYTTNPKADIPGIIFSTIGFGALLYGFSEAGNKGWGSVEIETMFAIGIIFIILFVIRELRMKAPMLNLEVLKFPTFTLTTVINMVVMMSLYGGMILLPMYLQNLRGFSALDSGLLLLPGSLIMGLIGPFAGKLLDTIGLKPLAIFGIAVMTYATWELTKLNMDTPYMTIMGIYVLRSFGMAFIMMPMVTAAINALPGRLASHGNAFLNTMRQLAGSIGTAILVTVMTTQTTQHLSAFGEELDKTNPVVQDHMRELASQYGGQEGAMKVLLQFVNKLSTVEGINDAFIVATIFSVIALILCLFLQSNKKAKATAQKIDADNSINHE
;
A
#
# COMPACT_ATOMS: atom_id res chain seq x y z
N MET A 1 30.25 -0.18 -14.73
CA MET A 1 28.95 -0.23 -15.42
C MET A 1 27.77 -0.23 -14.46
N THR A 2 27.78 -0.96 -13.34
CA THR A 2 26.67 -1.07 -12.38
C THR A 2 26.27 0.25 -11.70
N THR A 3 27.22 1.09 -11.28
CA THR A 3 26.93 2.40 -10.68
C THR A 3 26.22 3.36 -11.63
N THR A 4 26.58 3.33 -12.91
CA THR A 4 25.94 4.15 -13.95
C THR A 4 24.48 3.71 -14.17
N PHE A 5 24.21 2.40 -14.14
CA PHE A 5 22.85 1.87 -14.26
C PHE A 5 21.98 2.22 -13.04
N ILE A 6 22.50 2.06 -11.82
CA ILE A 6 21.76 2.43 -10.59
C ILE A 6 21.42 3.92 -10.60
N ILE A 7 22.39 4.77 -10.98
CA ILE A 7 22.15 6.22 -11.11
C ILE A 7 21.11 6.49 -12.21
N SER A 8 21.19 5.81 -13.37
CA SER A 8 20.21 5.96 -14.45
C SER A 8 18.80 5.58 -14.01
N TYR A 9 18.61 4.54 -13.21
CA TYR A 9 17.30 4.13 -12.72
C TYR A 9 16.76 5.04 -11.61
N ILE A 10 17.63 5.57 -10.73
CA ILE A 10 17.24 6.62 -9.77
C ILE A 10 16.80 7.88 -10.52
N VAL A 11 17.58 8.28 -11.54
CA VAL A 11 17.24 9.41 -12.42
C VAL A 11 15.93 9.14 -13.16
N LEU A 12 15.72 7.93 -13.65
CA LEU A 12 14.47 7.54 -14.33
C LEU A 12 13.26 7.58 -13.38
N ALA A 13 13.40 7.10 -12.15
CA ALA A 13 12.35 7.22 -11.13
C ALA A 13 12.05 8.69 -10.80
N LEU A 14 13.07 9.53 -10.67
CA LEU A 14 12.94 10.97 -10.50
C LEU A 14 12.31 11.64 -11.72
N ILE A 15 12.64 11.20 -12.93
CA ILE A 15 12.02 11.68 -14.19
C ILE A 15 10.53 11.30 -14.21
N ILE A 16 10.16 10.08 -13.84
CA ILE A 16 8.75 9.64 -13.77
C ILE A 16 7.97 10.51 -12.77
N VAL A 17 8.52 10.74 -11.57
CA VAL A 17 7.94 11.64 -10.57
C VAL A 17 7.88 13.07 -11.11
N GLY A 18 8.92 13.53 -11.82
CA GLY A 18 8.98 14.83 -12.49
C GLY A 18 7.92 14.97 -13.59
N VAL A 19 7.76 13.96 -14.45
CA VAL A 19 6.74 13.93 -15.52
C VAL A 19 5.34 13.93 -14.94
N ILE A 20 5.08 13.14 -13.89
CA ILE A 20 3.80 13.14 -13.17
C ILE A 20 3.51 14.54 -12.60
N ASN A 21 4.49 15.17 -11.95
CA ASN A 21 4.34 16.53 -11.44
C ASN A 21 4.12 17.56 -12.56
N LEU A 22 4.83 17.44 -13.68
CA LEU A 22 4.66 18.32 -14.85
C LEU A 22 3.26 18.17 -15.47
N LEU A 23 2.76 16.95 -15.59
CA LEU A 23 1.39 16.65 -16.05
C LEU A 23 0.35 17.22 -15.08
N LEU A 24 0.56 17.07 -13.77
CA LEU A 24 -0.30 17.67 -12.74
C LEU A 24 -0.28 19.22 -12.79
N ILE A 25 0.88 19.83 -13.01
CA ILE A 25 1.01 21.30 -13.18
C ILE A 25 0.32 21.76 -14.46
N ARG A 26 0.46 21.05 -15.58
CA ARG A 26 -0.25 21.35 -16.84
C ARG A 26 -1.76 21.20 -16.68
N SER A 27 -2.23 20.16 -16.01
CA SER A 27 -3.65 19.97 -15.66
C SER A 27 -4.17 21.12 -14.80
N ARG A 28 -3.42 21.55 -13.78
CA ARG A 28 -3.75 22.73 -12.94
C ARG A 28 -3.82 24.03 -13.76
N ARG A 29 -2.92 24.23 -14.71
CA ARG A 29 -2.93 25.44 -15.59
C ARG A 29 -4.13 25.42 -16.53
N LYS A 30 -4.54 24.23 -17.03
CA LYS A 30 -5.70 24.08 -17.91
C LYS A 30 -7.01 24.31 -17.14
N ALA A 31 -7.13 23.75 -15.93
CA ALA A 31 -8.26 23.99 -15.03
C ALA A 31 -8.39 25.48 -14.63
N LYS A 32 -7.29 26.14 -14.27
CA LYS A 32 -7.29 27.59 -13.99
C LYS A 32 -7.67 28.46 -15.19
N ARG A 33 -7.35 28.06 -16.43
CA ARG A 33 -7.79 28.76 -17.65
C ARG A 33 -9.30 28.58 -17.86
N GLN A 34 -9.80 27.38 -17.76
CA GLN A 34 -11.24 27.09 -17.86
C GLN A 34 -12.05 27.84 -16.78
N GLN A 35 -11.53 27.90 -15.57
CA GLN A 35 -12.15 28.64 -14.47
C GLN A 35 -12.19 30.15 -14.73
N LYS A 36 -11.12 30.74 -15.28
CA LYS A 36 -11.14 32.15 -15.69
C LYS A 36 -12.16 32.41 -16.81
N GLU A 37 -12.28 31.50 -17.76
CA GLU A 37 -13.25 31.62 -18.87
C GLU A 37 -14.69 31.48 -18.36
N GLN A 38 -14.97 30.56 -17.43
CA GLN A 38 -16.28 30.44 -16.78
C GLN A 38 -16.61 31.66 -15.91
N HIS A 39 -15.66 32.19 -15.15
CA HIS A 39 -15.86 33.40 -14.36
C HIS A 39 -16.12 34.63 -15.26
N PHE A 40 -15.50 34.67 -16.43
CA PHE A 40 -15.74 35.73 -17.39
C PHE A 40 -17.12 35.62 -18.05
N ALA A 41 -17.54 34.40 -18.41
CA ALA A 41 -18.86 34.10 -18.94
C ALA A 41 -19.98 34.38 -17.91
N THR A 42 -19.78 34.03 -16.65
CA THR A 42 -20.75 34.30 -15.57
C THR A 42 -20.84 35.81 -15.28
N ARG A 43 -19.74 36.54 -15.32
CA ARG A 43 -19.77 38.02 -15.21
C ARG A 43 -20.52 38.68 -16.38
N GLN A 44 -20.33 38.20 -17.61
CA GLN A 44 -21.09 38.70 -18.75
C GLN A 44 -22.58 38.37 -18.65
N SER A 45 -22.93 37.17 -18.21
CA SER A 45 -24.33 36.76 -17.98
C SER A 45 -25.00 37.58 -16.88
N ASN A 46 -24.29 37.87 -15.77
CA ASN A 46 -24.82 38.73 -14.72
C ASN A 46 -24.91 40.20 -15.12
N GLN A 47 -23.99 40.72 -15.95
CA GLN A 47 -24.10 42.08 -16.50
C GLN A 47 -25.25 42.20 -17.50
N SER A 48 -25.54 41.16 -18.30
CA SER A 48 -26.69 41.16 -19.21
C SER A 48 -28.03 41.05 -18.44
N LYS A 49 -28.08 40.27 -17.35
CA LYS A 49 -29.25 40.23 -16.48
C LYS A 49 -29.49 41.55 -15.71
N PHE A 50 -28.41 42.24 -15.30
CA PHE A 50 -28.54 43.56 -14.64
C PHE A 50 -29.02 44.62 -15.66
N LYS A 51 -28.53 44.61 -16.88
CA LYS A 51 -29.05 45.49 -17.94
C LYS A 51 -30.49 45.22 -18.33
N ALA A 52 -30.91 43.92 -18.32
CA ALA A 52 -32.30 43.57 -18.59
C ALA A 52 -33.25 43.98 -17.47
N SER A 53 -32.81 43.91 -16.20
CA SER A 53 -33.63 44.34 -15.03
C SER A 53 -33.74 45.87 -14.92
N ASP A 54 -32.75 46.63 -15.43
CA ASP A 54 -32.83 48.09 -15.50
C ASP A 54 -33.74 48.56 -16.66
N LEU A 55 -33.82 47.81 -17.80
CA LEU A 55 -34.77 48.08 -18.86
C LEU A 55 -36.24 47.82 -18.40
N ASP A 56 -36.50 46.74 -17.66
CA ASP A 56 -37.82 46.42 -17.11
C ASP A 56 -38.27 47.50 -16.07
N ARG A 57 -37.34 48.04 -15.25
CA ARG A 57 -37.66 49.11 -14.30
C ARG A 57 -38.00 50.44 -14.95
N THR A 58 -37.41 50.73 -16.11
CA THR A 58 -37.71 51.97 -16.87
C THR A 58 -39.05 51.86 -17.61
N THR A 59 -39.44 50.66 -18.07
CA THR A 59 -40.75 50.40 -18.70
C THR A 59 -41.90 50.41 -17.67
N ASP A 60 -41.66 49.90 -16.44
CA ASP A 60 -42.66 49.89 -15.36
C ASP A 60 -42.92 51.30 -14.78
N GLN A 61 -41.91 52.19 -14.76
CA GLN A 61 -42.09 53.57 -14.32
C GLN A 61 -42.87 54.41 -15.34
N SER A 62 -42.79 54.13 -16.65
CA SER A 62 -43.58 54.86 -17.65
C SER A 62 -45.03 54.42 -17.71
N SER A 63 -45.33 53.12 -17.43
CA SER A 63 -46.70 52.61 -17.33
C SER A 63 -47.43 53.02 -16.04
N GLN A 64 -46.71 53.23 -14.92
CA GLN A 64 -47.30 53.70 -13.69
C GLN A 64 -47.63 55.20 -13.69
N HIS A 65 -46.97 56.00 -14.57
CA HIS A 65 -47.29 57.42 -14.71
C HIS A 65 -48.57 57.65 -15.55
N THR A 66 -48.83 56.83 -16.56
CA THR A 66 -50.07 56.86 -17.37
C THR A 66 -51.28 56.31 -16.63
N ALA A 67 -51.10 55.26 -15.80
CA ALA A 67 -52.18 54.68 -14.98
C ALA A 67 -52.57 55.56 -13.77
N ARG A 68 -51.71 56.49 -13.32
CA ARG A 68 -52.02 57.46 -12.25
C ARG A 68 -52.79 58.68 -12.72
N GLU A 69 -52.80 59.00 -14.00
CA GLU A 69 -53.56 60.09 -14.60
C GLU A 69 -55.00 59.68 -14.95
N GLU A 70 -55.23 58.44 -15.31
CA GLU A 70 -56.57 57.87 -15.57
C GLU A 70 -57.34 57.51 -14.28
N ALA A 71 -56.68 57.18 -13.16
CA ALA A 71 -57.34 56.82 -11.89
C ALA A 71 -57.79 58.03 -11.04
N ARG A 72 -57.70 59.26 -11.55
CA ARG A 72 -58.17 60.48 -10.86
C ARG A 72 -59.55 60.95 -11.28
N ILE A 73 -60.22 60.26 -12.17
CA ILE A 73 -61.53 60.66 -12.72
C ILE A 73 -62.70 59.80 -12.22
N ASP A 74 -62.44 58.61 -11.62
CA ASP A 74 -63.52 57.71 -11.19
C ASP A 74 -63.37 57.25 -9.73
N ASN A 75 -63.55 58.20 -8.78
CA ASN A 75 -63.69 57.81 -7.39
C ASN A 75 -64.72 58.69 -6.69
N GLN A 76 -65.96 58.50 -7.05
CA GLN A 76 -67.16 58.74 -6.14
C GLN A 76 -68.17 57.65 -6.51
N ASP A 77 -68.25 56.69 -5.66
CA ASP A 77 -69.35 55.87 -5.29
C ASP A 77 -69.00 54.42 -4.94
N ASN A 78 -69.25 54.13 -3.77
CA ASN A 78 -69.67 52.92 -3.09
C ASN A 78 -68.77 52.34 -2.02
N GLN A 79 -69.06 52.90 -0.81
CA GLN A 79 -68.98 52.12 0.43
C GLN A 79 -70.07 51.05 0.41
N ASN A 80 -69.79 49.84 0.78
CA ASN A 80 -70.46 49.01 1.80
C ASN A 80 -70.30 47.51 1.58
N GLN A 81 -70.13 46.86 2.67
CA GLN A 81 -70.39 45.46 3.05
C GLN A 81 -69.17 44.51 2.95
N VAL A 82 -68.57 44.31 4.07
CA VAL A 82 -68.90 43.39 5.20
C VAL A 82 -68.37 41.96 5.03
N SER A 83 -67.36 41.66 5.79
CA SER A 83 -67.17 40.54 6.74
C SER A 83 -67.11 39.10 6.32
N LEU A 84 -66.23 38.45 7.00
CA LEU A 84 -66.13 37.04 7.46
C LEU A 84 -65.79 35.94 6.43
N ASN A 85 -64.67 35.31 6.57
CA ASN A 85 -64.39 34.07 7.29
C ASN A 85 -62.92 33.63 7.04
N LYS A 86 -62.16 33.61 8.08
CA LYS A 86 -61.65 32.47 8.86
C LYS A 86 -61.06 31.29 8.06
N GLN A 87 -59.77 31.16 8.36
CA GLN A 87 -59.08 29.92 8.78
C GLN A 87 -58.70 28.88 7.73
N THR A 88 -57.48 28.62 7.81
CA THR A 88 -56.69 27.39 7.98
C THR A 88 -55.85 26.94 6.80
N GLU A 89 -54.63 26.62 7.19
CA GLU A 89 -53.69 25.71 6.54
C GLU A 89 -53.00 26.24 5.27
N GLY A 90 -51.75 26.22 5.19
CA GLY A 90 -50.64 25.47 5.68
C GLY A 90 -49.37 25.96 5.01
N SER A 91 -48.44 26.15 5.83
CA SER A 91 -47.06 26.28 5.43
C SER A 91 -46.62 25.04 4.65
N GLU A 92 -46.03 25.27 3.56
CA GLU A 92 -44.88 24.44 3.09
C GLU A 92 -44.44 24.89 1.70
N GLN A 93 -43.14 24.97 1.62
CA GLN A 93 -42.39 24.89 0.39
C GLN A 93 -41.85 26.19 -0.20
N ASN A 94 -40.53 26.34 -0.13
CA ASN A 94 -39.70 25.88 -1.24
C ASN A 94 -38.21 25.89 -0.86
N GLN A 95 -37.69 24.76 -0.51
CA GLN A 95 -36.28 24.45 -0.73
C GLN A 95 -36.20 23.43 -1.88
N ALA A 96 -36.00 23.92 -3.09
CA ALA A 96 -35.68 23.09 -4.21
C ALA A 96 -34.18 22.77 -4.15
N SER A 97 -33.90 21.53 -3.83
CA SER A 97 -32.62 20.86 -3.87
C SER A 97 -32.11 20.71 -5.29
N PHE A 98 -30.86 21.07 -5.51
CA PHE A 98 -30.07 20.58 -6.63
C PHE A 98 -29.67 19.13 -6.33
N THR A 99 -30.26 18.17 -7.00
CA THR A 99 -29.83 16.77 -7.01
C THR A 99 -29.01 16.47 -8.26
N ASP A 100 -27.89 15.86 -8.00
CA ASP A 100 -26.86 15.44 -8.93
C ASP A 100 -27.38 14.31 -9.84
N ASN A 101 -27.18 14.42 -11.14
CA ASN A 101 -27.64 13.47 -12.19
C ASN A 101 -27.00 12.06 -12.15
N ASN A 102 -26.35 11.67 -11.04
CA ASN A 102 -25.84 10.32 -10.83
C ASN A 102 -26.84 9.39 -10.09
N GLU A 103 -27.97 9.89 -9.62
CA GLU A 103 -28.98 9.09 -8.90
C GLU A 103 -29.83 8.23 -9.85
N SER A 104 -29.97 8.59 -11.13
CA SER A 104 -30.89 7.91 -12.05
C SER A 104 -30.50 6.47 -12.42
N ASP A 105 -29.20 6.17 -12.51
CA ASP A 105 -28.74 4.82 -12.89
C ASP A 105 -28.78 3.84 -11.69
N GLU A 106 -28.60 4.34 -10.47
CA GLU A 106 -28.70 3.55 -9.23
C GLU A 106 -30.17 3.25 -8.88
N GLU A 107 -31.06 4.23 -9.04
CA GLU A 107 -32.49 4.05 -8.83
C GLU A 107 -33.10 3.06 -9.82
N VAL A 108 -32.64 3.04 -11.08
CA VAL A 108 -33.09 2.08 -12.10
C VAL A 108 -32.63 0.64 -11.80
N TYR A 109 -31.41 0.47 -11.25
CA TYR A 109 -30.91 -0.88 -10.87
C TYR A 109 -31.57 -1.36 -9.56
N ALA A 110 -31.79 -0.46 -8.64
CA ALA A 110 -32.48 -0.69 -7.37
C ALA A 110 -33.98 -0.99 -7.57
N ALA A 111 -34.62 -0.31 -8.49
CA ALA A 111 -36.02 -0.58 -8.87
C ALA A 111 -36.21 -1.97 -9.49
N LYS A 112 -35.15 -2.57 -10.09
CA LYS A 112 -35.19 -3.93 -10.65
C LYS A 112 -35.09 -5.05 -9.60
N ASN A 113 -34.60 -4.77 -8.39
CA ASN A 113 -34.45 -5.81 -7.35
C ASN A 113 -34.58 -5.25 -5.90
N PRO A 114 -35.78 -4.73 -5.52
CA PRO A 114 -35.98 -4.06 -4.21
C PRO A 114 -35.90 -5.02 -3.00
N LYS A 115 -35.72 -6.32 -3.22
CA LYS A 115 -35.65 -7.36 -2.18
C LYS A 115 -34.21 -7.78 -1.83
N SER A 116 -33.18 -7.31 -2.54
CA SER A 116 -31.81 -7.67 -2.22
C SER A 116 -31.37 -7.12 -0.86
N GLU A 117 -30.68 -7.93 -0.07
CA GLU A 117 -30.17 -7.49 1.25
C GLU A 117 -29.26 -6.24 1.11
N GLU A 118 -28.49 -6.16 0.05
CA GLU A 118 -27.58 -5.06 -0.24
C GLU A 118 -28.33 -3.74 -0.50
N TYR A 119 -29.44 -3.79 -1.23
CA TYR A 119 -30.33 -2.64 -1.45
C TYR A 119 -30.94 -2.14 -0.14
N LYS A 120 -31.49 -3.04 0.67
CA LYS A 120 -32.09 -2.69 1.97
C LYS A 120 -31.07 -2.06 2.92
N VAL A 121 -29.82 -2.58 2.91
CA VAL A 121 -28.73 -2.05 3.72
C VAL A 121 -28.32 -0.66 3.25
N ASN A 122 -28.17 -0.45 1.92
CA ASN A 122 -27.82 0.85 1.37
C ASN A 122 -28.90 1.91 1.67
N GLU A 123 -30.18 1.56 1.50
CA GLU A 123 -31.29 2.44 1.85
C GLU A 123 -31.33 2.79 3.34
N LYS A 124 -31.08 1.82 4.22
CA LYS A 124 -31.00 2.04 5.65
C LYS A 124 -29.84 2.97 6.03
N ILE A 125 -28.65 2.80 5.41
CA ILE A 125 -27.49 3.66 5.61
C ILE A 125 -27.76 5.09 5.13
N LYS A 126 -28.39 5.22 3.96
CA LYS A 126 -28.79 6.52 3.37
C LYS A 126 -29.78 7.26 4.29
N LYS A 127 -30.82 6.58 4.81
CA LYS A 127 -31.81 7.15 5.74
C LYS A 127 -31.22 7.58 7.10
N GLU A 128 -30.21 6.85 7.60
CA GLU A 128 -29.56 7.14 8.87
C GLU A 128 -28.42 8.19 8.74
N HIS A 129 -28.14 8.72 7.54
CA HIS A 129 -27.02 9.63 7.23
C HIS A 129 -25.66 9.15 7.76
N LYS A 130 -25.45 7.82 7.81
CA LYS A 130 -24.21 7.18 8.24
C LYS A 130 -23.52 6.53 7.06
N ASN A 131 -22.20 6.62 7.03
CA ASN A 131 -21.41 5.94 5.98
C ASN A 131 -21.32 4.41 6.16
N PHE A 132 -21.72 3.87 7.33
CA PHE A 132 -21.67 2.45 7.64
C PHE A 132 -22.60 2.07 8.80
N ILE A 133 -23.01 0.79 8.84
CA ILE A 133 -23.82 0.20 9.91
C ILE A 133 -23.10 -1.04 10.45
N PHE A 134 -23.10 -1.19 11.79
CA PHE A 134 -22.70 -2.43 12.45
C PHE A 134 -23.88 -3.41 12.50
N GLY A 135 -23.61 -4.69 12.22
CA GLY A 135 -24.58 -5.74 12.43
C GLY A 135 -24.86 -5.98 13.92
N GLU A 136 -26.00 -6.53 14.25
CA GLU A 136 -26.43 -6.81 15.63
C GLU A 136 -25.41 -7.70 16.36
N GLY A 137 -25.13 -7.36 17.61
CA GLY A 137 -24.22 -8.11 18.50
C GLY A 137 -22.73 -7.99 18.17
N VAL A 138 -22.33 -7.09 17.23
CA VAL A 138 -20.94 -6.95 16.81
C VAL A 138 -20.36 -5.61 17.27
N SER A 139 -19.22 -5.69 17.98
CA SER A 139 -18.43 -4.52 18.40
C SER A 139 -17.28 -4.25 17.43
N ARG A 140 -16.74 -3.00 17.46
CA ARG A 140 -15.53 -2.62 16.71
C ARG A 140 -14.36 -3.57 16.96
N GLY A 141 -14.20 -4.05 18.21
CA GLY A 141 -13.15 -4.98 18.58
C GLY A 141 -13.29 -6.36 17.92
N LYS A 142 -14.52 -6.90 17.81
CA LYS A 142 -14.78 -8.18 17.11
C LYS A 142 -14.46 -8.08 15.62
N ILE A 143 -14.82 -6.96 14.96
CA ILE A 143 -14.48 -6.72 13.55
C ILE A 143 -12.97 -6.63 13.38
N LEU A 144 -12.28 -5.87 14.25
CA LEU A 144 -10.84 -5.75 14.22
C LEU A 144 -10.15 -7.11 14.43
N ALA A 145 -10.59 -7.90 15.40
CA ALA A 145 -10.03 -9.22 15.67
C ALA A 145 -10.17 -10.17 14.47
N ALA A 146 -11.36 -10.24 13.84
CA ALA A 146 -11.58 -11.04 12.63
C ALA A 146 -10.67 -10.60 11.48
N LEU A 147 -10.53 -9.28 11.31
CA LEU A 147 -9.68 -8.68 10.28
C LEU A 147 -8.20 -9.02 10.48
N LEU A 148 -7.70 -8.82 11.71
CA LEU A 148 -6.32 -9.12 12.08
C LEU A 148 -6.01 -10.61 11.91
N PHE A 149 -6.95 -11.50 12.23
CA PHE A 149 -6.80 -12.93 12.04
C PHE A 149 -6.68 -13.30 10.55
N GLY A 150 -7.55 -12.74 9.69
CA GLY A 150 -7.46 -12.96 8.23
C GLY A 150 -6.15 -12.44 7.64
N MET A 151 -5.70 -11.25 8.04
CA MET A 151 -4.44 -10.68 7.60
C MET A 151 -3.23 -11.50 8.09
N PHE A 152 -3.24 -11.92 9.35
CA PHE A 152 -2.19 -12.76 9.93
C PHE A 152 -1.99 -14.04 9.10
N ILE A 153 -3.07 -14.73 8.76
CA ILE A 153 -3.04 -15.96 7.97
C ILE A 153 -2.44 -15.69 6.57
N ALA A 154 -2.86 -14.60 5.92
CA ALA A 154 -2.37 -14.25 4.58
C ALA A 154 -0.86 -13.97 4.58
N ILE A 155 -0.36 -13.27 5.60
CA ILE A 155 1.08 -12.95 5.73
C ILE A 155 1.88 -14.19 6.15
N LEU A 156 1.35 -14.99 7.08
CA LEU A 156 1.97 -16.23 7.53
C LEU A 156 2.20 -17.17 6.35
N ASN A 157 1.19 -17.35 5.49
CA ASN A 157 1.29 -18.20 4.30
C ASN A 157 2.40 -17.75 3.32
N GLN A 158 2.64 -16.43 3.21
CA GLN A 158 3.68 -15.88 2.37
C GLN A 158 5.08 -16.30 2.85
N THR A 159 5.28 -16.40 4.16
CA THR A 159 6.58 -16.67 4.78
C THR A 159 6.86 -18.15 5.00
N LEU A 160 5.82 -18.98 5.14
CA LEU A 160 5.96 -20.43 5.31
C LEU A 160 6.67 -21.11 4.13
N LEU A 161 6.41 -20.66 2.92
CA LEU A 161 6.92 -21.29 1.72
C LEU A 161 8.44 -21.19 1.57
N ASN A 162 9.06 -20.13 2.11
CA ASN A 162 10.50 -19.87 1.93
C ASN A 162 11.38 -21.06 2.35
N VAL A 163 11.03 -21.71 3.45
CA VAL A 163 11.78 -22.83 4.02
C VAL A 163 11.45 -24.15 3.34
N ALA A 164 10.23 -24.29 2.80
CA ALA A 164 9.78 -25.51 2.12
C ALA A 164 10.24 -25.61 0.67
N LEU A 165 10.61 -24.49 0.06
CA LEU A 165 10.89 -24.38 -1.37
C LEU A 165 11.94 -25.41 -1.86
N PRO A 166 13.08 -25.65 -1.20
CA PRO A 166 14.04 -26.64 -1.65
C PRO A 166 13.46 -28.06 -1.74
N LYS A 167 12.63 -28.48 -0.74
CA LYS A 167 12.00 -29.80 -0.76
C LYS A 167 10.95 -29.92 -1.88
N ILE A 168 10.16 -28.86 -2.10
CA ILE A 168 9.17 -28.78 -3.19
C ILE A 168 9.88 -28.89 -4.54
N ASN A 169 11.00 -28.19 -4.73
CA ASN A 169 11.79 -28.24 -5.96
C ASN A 169 12.30 -29.65 -6.26
N THR A 170 12.80 -30.34 -5.23
CA THR A 170 13.29 -31.72 -5.37
C THR A 170 12.16 -32.68 -5.72
N GLU A 171 11.00 -32.57 -5.05
CA GLU A 171 9.86 -33.47 -5.28
C GLU A 171 9.21 -33.27 -6.64
N PHE A 172 9.04 -32.03 -7.10
CA PHE A 172 8.49 -31.74 -8.41
C PHE A 172 9.55 -31.85 -9.53
N ASN A 173 10.80 -32.14 -9.19
CA ASN A 173 11.93 -32.21 -10.10
C ASN A 173 12.08 -30.95 -10.98
N ILE A 174 12.02 -29.77 -10.32
CA ILE A 174 12.12 -28.46 -10.95
C ILE A 174 13.37 -27.71 -10.48
N SER A 175 13.85 -26.78 -11.32
CA SER A 175 14.98 -25.92 -10.96
C SER A 175 14.62 -24.96 -9.83
N ALA A 176 15.62 -24.49 -9.09
CA ALA A 176 15.42 -23.49 -8.05
C ALA A 176 14.76 -22.19 -8.59
N SER A 177 15.14 -21.77 -9.80
CA SER A 177 14.56 -20.61 -10.48
C SER A 177 13.08 -20.82 -10.82
N THR A 178 12.69 -22.02 -11.28
CA THR A 178 11.28 -22.36 -11.53
C THR A 178 10.49 -22.36 -10.22
N GLY A 179 11.04 -22.96 -9.15
CA GLY A 179 10.38 -23.00 -7.85
C GLY A 179 10.19 -21.61 -7.24
N GLN A 180 11.11 -20.69 -7.45
CA GLN A 180 11.02 -19.31 -6.96
C GLN A 180 9.76 -18.58 -7.49
N TRP A 181 9.21 -19.00 -8.64
CA TRP A 181 7.97 -18.48 -9.19
C TRP A 181 6.76 -18.67 -8.25
N LEU A 182 6.78 -19.69 -7.38
CA LEU A 182 5.73 -19.86 -6.36
C LEU A 182 5.68 -18.67 -5.38
N MET A 183 6.79 -17.99 -5.17
CA MET A 183 6.90 -16.80 -4.35
C MET A 183 6.71 -15.51 -5.16
N THR A 184 7.48 -15.37 -6.22
CA THR A 184 7.44 -14.18 -7.09
C THR A 184 6.07 -14.01 -7.74
N GLY A 185 5.46 -15.07 -8.26
CA GLY A 185 4.11 -15.05 -8.83
C GLY A 185 3.04 -14.64 -7.82
N PHE A 186 3.14 -15.10 -6.57
CA PHE A 186 2.25 -14.67 -5.50
C PHE A 186 2.40 -13.16 -5.22
N MET A 187 3.63 -12.65 -5.09
CA MET A 187 3.90 -11.24 -4.84
C MET A 187 3.42 -10.36 -6.00
N LEU A 188 3.61 -10.83 -7.23
CA LEU A 188 3.22 -10.14 -8.44
C LEU A 188 1.69 -10.00 -8.53
N VAL A 189 0.95 -11.10 -8.38
CA VAL A 189 -0.53 -11.09 -8.39
C VAL A 189 -1.08 -10.21 -7.26
N ASN A 190 -0.49 -10.31 -6.06
CA ASN A 190 -0.85 -9.47 -4.92
C ASN A 190 -0.64 -7.98 -5.26
N GLY A 191 0.53 -7.60 -5.79
CA GLY A 191 0.86 -6.22 -6.16
C GLY A 191 -0.04 -5.64 -7.26
N ILE A 192 -0.40 -6.44 -8.27
CA ILE A 192 -1.31 -6.05 -9.36
C ILE A 192 -2.72 -5.74 -8.82
N LEU A 193 -3.18 -6.48 -7.82
CA LEU A 193 -4.52 -6.32 -7.28
C LEU A 193 -4.70 -5.06 -6.42
N ILE A 194 -3.63 -4.59 -5.78
CA ILE A 194 -3.71 -3.45 -4.86
C ILE A 194 -4.34 -2.19 -5.50
N PRO A 195 -3.96 -1.73 -6.70
CA PRO A 195 -4.61 -0.59 -7.35
C PRO A 195 -6.11 -0.80 -7.61
N ILE A 196 -6.50 -2.05 -7.92
CA ILE A 196 -7.89 -2.41 -8.22
C ILE A 196 -8.76 -2.39 -6.96
N THR A 197 -8.15 -2.53 -5.76
CA THR A 197 -8.91 -2.57 -4.50
C THR A 197 -9.70 -1.29 -4.22
N ALA A 198 -9.23 -0.12 -4.68
CA ALA A 198 -9.98 1.13 -4.52
C ALA A 198 -11.35 1.07 -5.20
N TYR A 199 -11.41 0.53 -6.42
CA TYR A 199 -12.65 0.27 -7.14
C TYR A 199 -13.52 -0.77 -6.41
N LEU A 200 -12.92 -1.88 -5.96
CA LEU A 200 -13.63 -2.94 -5.26
C LEU A 200 -14.27 -2.46 -3.96
N PHE A 201 -13.58 -1.59 -3.20
CA PHE A 201 -14.07 -1.03 -1.93
C PHE A 201 -15.25 -0.06 -2.11
N ASN A 202 -15.35 0.59 -3.25
CA ASN A 202 -16.47 1.45 -3.58
C ASN A 202 -17.67 0.65 -4.11
N LYS A 203 -17.42 -0.45 -4.83
CA LYS A 203 -18.47 -1.25 -5.48
C LYS A 203 -19.10 -2.31 -4.58
N TYR A 204 -18.31 -2.93 -3.68
CA TYR A 204 -18.76 -4.05 -2.85
C TYR A 204 -18.61 -3.74 -1.36
N SER A 205 -19.52 -4.29 -0.55
CA SER A 205 -19.43 -4.14 0.90
C SER A 205 -18.16 -4.80 1.45
N TYR A 206 -17.56 -4.20 2.48
CA TYR A 206 -16.35 -4.72 3.13
C TYR A 206 -16.53 -6.16 3.64
N ARG A 207 -17.75 -6.49 4.13
CA ARG A 207 -18.09 -7.85 4.54
C ARG A 207 -17.98 -8.83 3.39
N LYS A 208 -18.58 -8.51 2.22
CA LYS A 208 -18.54 -9.38 1.02
C LYS A 208 -17.10 -9.59 0.56
N LEU A 209 -16.34 -8.50 0.47
CA LEU A 209 -14.92 -8.57 0.04
C LEU A 209 -14.07 -9.40 1.00
N PHE A 210 -14.25 -9.22 2.31
CA PHE A 210 -13.52 -9.98 3.33
C PHE A 210 -13.79 -11.47 3.22
N LEU A 211 -15.06 -11.88 3.16
CA LEU A 211 -15.44 -13.30 3.07
C LEU A 211 -15.00 -13.92 1.73
N VAL A 212 -15.20 -13.23 0.60
CA VAL A 212 -14.76 -13.73 -0.71
C VAL A 212 -13.25 -13.89 -0.75
N ALA A 213 -12.48 -12.93 -0.22
CA ALA A 213 -11.04 -12.99 -0.17
C ALA A 213 -10.55 -14.18 0.69
N LEU A 214 -11.17 -14.43 1.84
CA LEU A 214 -10.87 -15.59 2.69
C LEU A 214 -11.23 -16.91 2.00
N VAL A 215 -12.37 -16.98 1.30
CA VAL A 215 -12.77 -18.18 0.56
C VAL A 215 -11.78 -18.50 -0.55
N LEU A 216 -11.40 -17.49 -1.37
CA LEU A 216 -10.39 -17.68 -2.43
C LEU A 216 -9.04 -18.12 -1.87
N PHE A 217 -8.61 -17.51 -0.77
CA PHE A 217 -7.38 -17.89 -0.08
C PHE A 217 -7.44 -19.34 0.44
N THR A 218 -8.55 -19.74 1.05
CA THR A 218 -8.75 -21.08 1.61
C THR A 218 -8.81 -22.15 0.51
N ILE A 219 -9.53 -21.89 -0.59
CA ILE A 219 -9.56 -22.78 -1.76
C ILE A 219 -8.15 -22.91 -2.36
N GLY A 220 -7.44 -21.79 -2.53
CA GLY A 220 -6.05 -21.80 -2.98
C GLY A 220 -5.14 -22.62 -2.08
N SER A 221 -5.33 -22.56 -0.76
CA SER A 221 -4.57 -23.38 0.21
C SER A 221 -4.86 -24.87 0.04
N LEU A 222 -6.11 -25.26 -0.18
CA LEU A 222 -6.47 -26.64 -0.45
C LEU A 222 -5.83 -27.15 -1.75
N ILE A 223 -5.88 -26.35 -2.83
CA ILE A 223 -5.26 -26.71 -4.10
C ILE A 223 -3.75 -26.90 -3.94
N CYS A 224 -3.06 -26.00 -3.19
CA CYS A 224 -1.64 -26.19 -2.88
C CYS A 224 -1.39 -27.45 -2.06
N ALA A 225 -2.26 -27.78 -1.09
CA ALA A 225 -2.11 -28.96 -0.24
C ALA A 225 -2.19 -30.30 -0.99
N ILE A 226 -3.06 -30.35 -2.03
CA ILE A 226 -3.29 -31.57 -2.85
C ILE A 226 -2.51 -31.54 -4.16
N SER A 227 -1.66 -30.53 -4.38
CA SER A 227 -0.93 -30.38 -5.65
C SER A 227 0.08 -31.51 -5.85
N MET A 228 0.03 -32.14 -7.02
CA MET A 228 0.93 -33.22 -7.42
C MET A 228 2.03 -32.71 -8.38
N ASN A 229 1.96 -31.47 -8.81
CA ASN A 229 2.92 -30.86 -9.74
C ASN A 229 2.93 -29.33 -9.60
N PHE A 230 3.97 -28.73 -10.16
CA PHE A 230 4.18 -27.27 -10.12
C PHE A 230 3.01 -26.45 -10.72
N PRO A 231 2.44 -26.77 -11.91
CA PRO A 231 1.34 -25.97 -12.47
C PRO A 231 0.10 -25.92 -11.57
N ILE A 232 -0.29 -27.04 -10.98
CA ILE A 232 -1.45 -27.08 -10.06
C ILE A 232 -1.16 -26.25 -8.81
N MET A 233 0.04 -26.38 -8.24
CA MET A 233 0.46 -25.59 -7.10
C MET A 233 0.46 -24.08 -7.42
N MET A 234 0.91 -23.71 -8.65
CA MET A 234 0.89 -22.31 -9.10
C MET A 234 -0.54 -21.74 -9.17
N VAL A 235 -1.51 -22.52 -9.66
CA VAL A 235 -2.93 -22.10 -9.64
C VAL A 235 -3.40 -21.84 -8.21
N GLY A 236 -3.07 -22.73 -7.28
CA GLY A 236 -3.38 -22.53 -5.86
C GLY A 236 -2.74 -21.24 -5.30
N ARG A 237 -1.49 -20.97 -5.65
CA ARG A 237 -0.75 -19.75 -5.24
C ARG A 237 -1.38 -18.47 -5.82
N VAL A 238 -1.83 -18.49 -7.07
CA VAL A 238 -2.55 -17.36 -7.68
C VAL A 238 -3.84 -17.07 -6.92
N LEU A 239 -4.64 -18.09 -6.59
CA LEU A 239 -5.88 -17.91 -5.82
C LEU A 239 -5.61 -17.39 -4.41
N GLN A 240 -4.57 -17.91 -3.72
CA GLN A 240 -4.13 -17.37 -2.44
C GLN A 240 -3.72 -15.90 -2.54
N ALA A 241 -2.99 -15.52 -3.61
CA ALA A 241 -2.53 -14.16 -3.83
C ALA A 241 -3.69 -13.19 -4.10
N ILE A 242 -4.72 -13.62 -4.85
CA ILE A 242 -5.95 -12.83 -5.05
C ILE A 242 -6.64 -12.54 -3.72
N GLY A 243 -6.78 -13.56 -2.86
CA GLY A 243 -7.32 -13.37 -1.51
C GLY A 243 -6.49 -12.39 -0.66
N ALA A 244 -5.19 -12.64 -0.56
CA ALA A 244 -4.27 -11.84 0.23
C ALA A 244 -4.19 -10.37 -0.25
N GLY A 245 -4.20 -10.14 -1.57
CA GLY A 245 -4.13 -8.83 -2.20
C GLY A 245 -5.32 -7.91 -1.86
N VAL A 246 -6.48 -8.51 -1.58
CA VAL A 246 -7.65 -7.77 -1.10
C VAL A 246 -7.62 -7.57 0.42
N LEU A 247 -7.20 -8.58 1.19
CA LEU A 247 -7.24 -8.53 2.66
C LEU A 247 -6.35 -7.43 3.24
N MET A 248 -5.15 -7.21 2.69
CA MET A 248 -4.20 -6.24 3.22
C MET A 248 -4.69 -4.78 3.14
N PRO A 249 -5.09 -4.25 1.95
CA PRO A 249 -5.65 -2.89 1.87
C PRO A 249 -6.99 -2.77 2.60
N LEU A 250 -7.80 -3.84 2.65
CA LEU A 250 -9.06 -3.87 3.37
C LEU A 250 -8.86 -3.62 4.88
N GLY A 251 -7.76 -4.15 5.45
CA GLY A 251 -7.42 -3.92 6.84
C GLY A 251 -7.32 -2.44 7.19
N SER A 252 -6.54 -1.72 6.45
CA SER A 252 -6.32 -0.29 6.67
C SER A 252 -7.61 0.53 6.50
N ILE A 253 -8.36 0.29 5.41
CA ILE A 253 -9.56 1.09 5.12
C ILE A 253 -10.69 0.83 6.12
N VAL A 254 -10.87 -0.43 6.56
CA VAL A 254 -11.86 -0.76 7.59
C VAL A 254 -11.55 -0.06 8.90
N ILE A 255 -10.29 -0.09 9.37
CA ILE A 255 -9.90 0.60 10.61
C ILE A 255 -10.20 2.09 10.51
N ILE A 256 -9.85 2.73 9.39
CA ILE A 256 -10.10 4.16 9.17
C ILE A 256 -11.60 4.47 9.16
N THR A 257 -12.41 3.55 8.64
CA THR A 257 -13.86 3.72 8.56
C THR A 257 -14.54 3.57 9.92
N ILE A 258 -14.15 2.58 10.73
CA ILE A 258 -14.86 2.26 11.99
C ILE A 258 -14.34 3.00 13.21
N TYR A 259 -13.11 3.53 13.18
CA TYR A 259 -12.53 4.28 14.29
C TYR A 259 -12.50 5.79 14.01
N PRO A 260 -12.84 6.62 15.00
CA PRO A 260 -12.71 8.07 14.88
C PRO A 260 -11.22 8.46 14.77
N PRO A 261 -10.91 9.62 14.18
CA PRO A 261 -9.51 10.05 13.90
C PRO A 261 -8.57 9.94 15.10
N GLU A 262 -9.06 10.22 16.31
CA GLU A 262 -8.30 10.24 17.57
C GLU A 262 -7.87 8.83 18.04
N LYS A 263 -8.53 7.76 17.53
CA LYS A 263 -8.27 6.36 17.93
C LYS A 263 -7.71 5.52 16.78
N ARG A 264 -7.53 6.10 15.59
CA ARG A 264 -7.02 5.39 14.40
C ARG A 264 -5.58 4.93 14.60
N GLY A 265 -4.73 5.77 15.21
CA GLY A 265 -3.34 5.45 15.47
C GLY A 265 -3.18 4.18 16.30
N ALA A 266 -3.91 4.08 17.42
CA ALA A 266 -3.87 2.88 18.26
C ALA A 266 -4.41 1.64 17.54
N ALA A 267 -5.51 1.76 16.78
CA ALA A 267 -6.09 0.65 16.03
C ALA A 267 -5.17 0.18 14.88
N MET A 268 -4.52 1.10 14.18
CA MET A 268 -3.51 0.78 13.16
C MET A 268 -2.26 0.15 13.78
N GLY A 269 -1.87 0.60 14.99
CA GLY A 269 -0.79 -0.03 15.74
C GLY A 269 -1.06 -1.50 16.06
N THR A 270 -2.31 -1.87 16.41
CA THR A 270 -2.66 -3.28 16.61
C THR A 270 -2.62 -4.10 15.31
N MET A 271 -2.91 -3.47 14.15
CA MET A 271 -2.72 -4.12 12.85
C MET A 271 -1.24 -4.48 12.60
N GLY A 272 -0.33 -3.64 13.10
CA GLY A 272 1.11 -3.90 13.06
C GLY A 272 1.50 -5.23 13.72
N ILE A 273 0.79 -5.66 14.78
CA ILE A 273 1.05 -6.95 15.45
C ILE A 273 0.91 -8.10 14.44
N ALA A 274 -0.20 -8.16 13.72
CA ALA A 274 -0.44 -9.22 12.74
C ALA A 274 0.61 -9.21 11.60
N MET A 275 0.99 -8.00 11.15
CA MET A 275 1.93 -7.84 10.04
C MET A 275 3.37 -8.24 10.39
N ILE A 276 3.72 -8.28 11.66
CA ILE A 276 5.08 -8.51 12.10
C ILE A 276 5.24 -9.89 12.74
N LEU A 277 4.24 -10.31 13.51
CA LEU A 277 4.29 -11.60 14.18
C LEU A 277 4.23 -12.77 13.17
N ALA A 278 3.49 -12.61 12.08
CA ALA A 278 3.36 -13.64 11.07
C ALA A 278 4.71 -13.98 10.38
N PRO A 279 5.51 -13.01 9.88
CA PRO A 279 6.83 -13.29 9.33
C PRO A 279 7.83 -13.85 10.33
N ALA A 280 7.69 -13.54 11.62
CA ALA A 280 8.56 -14.07 12.66
C ALA A 280 8.27 -15.56 12.98
N ILE A 281 6.99 -15.91 13.03
CA ILE A 281 6.56 -17.29 13.31
C ILE A 281 6.74 -18.19 12.08
N GLY A 282 6.58 -17.64 10.87
CA GLY A 282 6.56 -18.40 9.62
C GLY A 282 7.75 -19.32 9.41
N PRO A 283 8.99 -18.84 9.42
CA PRO A 283 10.18 -19.68 9.24
C PRO A 283 10.31 -20.77 10.31
N THR A 284 10.05 -20.43 11.57
CA THR A 284 10.12 -21.37 12.69
C THR A 284 9.10 -22.49 12.53
N LEU A 285 7.84 -22.15 12.23
CA LEU A 285 6.77 -23.12 12.03
C LEU A 285 7.03 -23.98 10.78
N SER A 286 7.45 -23.35 9.68
CA SER A 286 7.79 -24.05 8.45
C SER A 286 8.98 -24.99 8.65
N GLY A 287 10.04 -24.55 9.33
CA GLY A 287 11.21 -25.34 9.65
C GLY A 287 10.85 -26.59 10.43
N TYR A 288 10.03 -26.45 11.47
CA TYR A 288 9.54 -27.59 12.26
C TYR A 288 8.71 -28.58 11.43
N ILE A 289 7.78 -28.08 10.61
CA ILE A 289 6.93 -28.94 9.78
C ILE A 289 7.78 -29.67 8.72
N VAL A 290 8.67 -28.97 8.03
CA VAL A 290 9.48 -29.53 6.94
C VAL A 290 10.51 -30.53 7.46
N GLN A 291 10.96 -30.42 8.71
CA GLN A 291 11.87 -31.40 9.32
C GLN A 291 11.15 -32.67 9.75
N ASN A 292 9.91 -32.59 10.25
CA ASN A 292 9.20 -33.70 10.87
C ASN A 292 8.07 -34.29 10.02
N TYR A 293 7.56 -33.54 9.05
CA TYR A 293 6.40 -33.90 8.21
C TYR A 293 6.65 -33.55 6.74
N HIS A 294 5.75 -33.98 5.89
CA HIS A 294 5.74 -33.59 4.49
C HIS A 294 5.34 -32.10 4.34
N TRP A 295 5.94 -31.37 3.38
CA TRP A 295 5.72 -29.94 3.20
C TRP A 295 4.24 -29.56 2.99
N ASN A 296 3.42 -30.42 2.36
CA ASN A 296 2.01 -30.15 2.11
C ASN A 296 1.16 -29.99 3.40
N VAL A 297 1.63 -30.52 4.54
CA VAL A 297 1.00 -30.35 5.86
C VAL A 297 0.84 -28.87 6.20
N MET A 298 1.77 -28.00 5.75
CA MET A 298 1.65 -26.56 5.93
C MET A 298 0.39 -26.01 5.25
N PHE A 299 0.11 -26.44 4.04
CA PHE A 299 -1.06 -25.98 3.28
C PHE A 299 -2.36 -26.56 3.79
N TYR A 300 -2.35 -27.81 4.28
CA TYR A 300 -3.50 -28.36 5.01
C TYR A 300 -3.79 -27.58 6.30
N GLY A 301 -2.75 -27.20 7.04
CA GLY A 301 -2.88 -26.32 8.20
C GLY A 301 -3.48 -24.97 7.83
N MET A 302 -3.00 -24.35 6.74
CA MET A 302 -3.53 -23.07 6.23
C MET A 302 -4.99 -23.20 5.75
N PHE A 303 -5.38 -24.33 5.16
CA PHE A 303 -6.76 -24.61 4.78
C PHE A 303 -7.69 -24.69 6.00
N ILE A 304 -7.30 -25.44 7.04
CA ILE A 304 -8.08 -25.56 8.27
C ILE A 304 -8.23 -24.20 8.97
N ILE A 305 -7.12 -23.48 9.14
CA ILE A 305 -7.13 -22.15 9.75
C ILE A 305 -7.94 -21.16 8.88
N GLY A 306 -7.90 -21.29 7.55
CA GLY A 306 -8.71 -20.54 6.62
C GLY A 306 -10.21 -20.76 6.81
N ILE A 307 -10.66 -22.01 7.03
CA ILE A 307 -12.05 -22.31 7.36
C ILE A 307 -12.45 -21.63 8.68
N ILE A 308 -11.60 -21.72 9.70
CA ILE A 308 -11.85 -21.05 10.99
C ILE A 308 -11.98 -19.54 10.77
N ALA A 309 -11.11 -18.95 9.95
CA ALA A 309 -11.17 -17.52 9.64
C ALA A 309 -12.46 -17.13 8.92
N ILE A 310 -12.96 -17.96 7.99
CA ILE A 310 -14.26 -17.76 7.32
C ILE A 310 -15.39 -17.78 8.35
N LEU A 311 -15.41 -18.76 9.26
CA LEU A 311 -16.44 -18.87 10.29
C LEU A 311 -16.41 -17.66 11.24
N VAL A 312 -15.22 -17.28 11.72
CA VAL A 312 -15.03 -16.08 12.56
C VAL A 312 -15.47 -14.83 11.79
N GLY A 313 -15.08 -14.71 10.54
CA GLY A 313 -15.48 -13.59 9.67
C GLY A 313 -16.99 -13.53 9.45
N PHE A 314 -17.63 -14.65 9.22
CA PHE A 314 -19.08 -14.73 9.05
C PHE A 314 -19.84 -14.25 10.29
N VAL A 315 -19.36 -14.60 11.49
CA VAL A 315 -19.99 -14.23 12.77
C VAL A 315 -19.62 -12.83 13.22
N TRP A 316 -18.33 -12.44 13.16
CA TRP A 316 -17.83 -11.20 13.75
C TRP A 316 -17.69 -10.04 12.75
N PHE A 317 -17.49 -10.31 11.45
CA PHE A 317 -17.29 -9.25 10.47
C PHE A 317 -18.61 -8.83 9.81
N LYS A 318 -19.52 -8.25 10.61
CA LYS A 318 -20.80 -7.71 10.14
C LYS A 318 -20.70 -6.19 10.04
N LEU A 319 -19.96 -5.72 9.03
CA LEU A 319 -19.80 -4.30 8.70
C LEU A 319 -20.39 -4.05 7.31
N TYR A 320 -21.34 -3.15 7.24
CA TYR A 320 -21.98 -2.72 6.02
C TYR A 320 -21.71 -1.24 5.81
N GLN A 321 -21.30 -0.86 4.60
CA GLN A 321 -21.10 0.53 4.20
C GLN A 321 -22.04 0.87 3.05
N TYR A 322 -22.22 2.17 2.81
CA TYR A 322 -22.82 2.65 1.58
C TYR A 322 -21.91 2.29 0.40
N THR A 323 -22.43 1.59 -0.59
CA THR A 323 -21.71 1.21 -1.80
C THR A 323 -22.24 2.02 -2.98
N THR A 324 -21.35 2.52 -3.82
CA THR A 324 -21.67 3.13 -5.11
C THR A 324 -21.54 2.07 -6.19
N ASN A 325 -22.13 2.28 -7.36
CA ASN A 325 -22.00 1.35 -8.48
C ASN A 325 -21.12 1.97 -9.60
N PRO A 326 -19.84 2.20 -9.34
CA PRO A 326 -18.95 2.80 -10.32
C PRO A 326 -18.82 1.89 -11.54
N LYS A 327 -18.82 2.46 -12.74
CA LYS A 327 -18.53 1.72 -13.97
C LYS A 327 -17.09 1.22 -13.91
N ALA A 328 -16.88 -0.05 -14.26
CA ALA A 328 -15.54 -0.64 -14.29
C ALA A 328 -14.71 -0.01 -15.41
N ASP A 329 -13.56 0.53 -15.06
CA ASP A 329 -12.58 1.00 -16.04
C ASP A 329 -11.72 -0.17 -16.53
N ILE A 330 -12.24 -0.97 -17.46
CA ILE A 330 -11.53 -2.14 -18.01
C ILE A 330 -10.18 -1.77 -18.60
N PRO A 331 -10.03 -0.71 -19.46
CA PRO A 331 -8.72 -0.33 -19.95
C PRO A 331 -7.76 0.15 -18.85
N GLY A 332 -8.25 0.86 -17.82
CA GLY A 332 -7.45 1.25 -16.66
C GLY A 332 -6.94 0.03 -15.88
N ILE A 333 -7.80 -0.97 -15.68
CA ILE A 333 -7.41 -2.26 -15.06
C ILE A 333 -6.32 -2.96 -15.89
N ILE A 334 -6.47 -3.02 -17.22
CA ILE A 334 -5.47 -3.64 -18.10
C ILE A 334 -4.15 -2.88 -18.04
N PHE A 335 -4.17 -1.55 -18.14
CA PHE A 335 -2.96 -0.74 -18.10
C PHE A 335 -2.25 -0.83 -16.75
N SER A 336 -2.98 -0.79 -15.63
CA SER A 336 -2.38 -0.98 -14.31
C SER A 336 -1.83 -2.39 -14.13
N THR A 337 -2.54 -3.42 -14.57
CA THR A 337 -2.13 -4.83 -14.47
C THR A 337 -0.83 -5.07 -15.23
N ILE A 338 -0.76 -4.67 -16.50
CA ILE A 338 0.46 -4.84 -17.33
C ILE A 338 1.57 -3.95 -16.78
N GLY A 339 1.28 -2.68 -16.48
CA GLY A 339 2.27 -1.71 -16.03
C GLY A 339 2.93 -2.09 -14.70
N PHE A 340 2.13 -2.31 -13.66
CA PHE A 340 2.66 -2.74 -12.36
C PHE A 340 3.21 -4.16 -12.40
N GLY A 341 2.58 -5.07 -13.16
CA GLY A 341 3.05 -6.44 -13.32
C GLY A 341 4.44 -6.49 -13.96
N ALA A 342 4.66 -5.79 -15.05
CA ALA A 342 5.96 -5.74 -15.73
C ALA A 342 7.04 -5.05 -14.87
N LEU A 343 6.72 -3.96 -14.15
CA LEU A 343 7.66 -3.32 -13.24
C LEU A 343 8.04 -4.23 -12.08
N LEU A 344 7.05 -4.84 -11.42
CA LEU A 344 7.29 -5.74 -10.28
C LEU A 344 8.10 -6.96 -10.70
N TYR A 345 7.80 -7.54 -11.89
CA TYR A 345 8.59 -8.61 -12.48
C TYR A 345 10.03 -8.18 -12.75
N GLY A 346 10.20 -7.05 -13.44
CA GLY A 346 11.52 -6.50 -13.76
C GLY A 346 12.38 -6.30 -12.51
N PHE A 347 11.83 -5.67 -11.46
CA PHE A 347 12.54 -5.49 -10.19
C PHE A 347 12.79 -6.82 -9.45
N SER A 348 11.87 -7.78 -9.49
CA SER A 348 12.06 -9.06 -8.80
C SER A 348 13.18 -9.89 -9.42
N GLU A 349 13.31 -9.86 -10.74
CA GLU A 349 14.27 -10.68 -11.48
C GLU A 349 15.58 -9.96 -11.85
N ALA A 350 15.63 -8.62 -11.68
CA ALA A 350 16.82 -7.85 -12.04
C ALA A 350 18.09 -8.29 -11.29
N GLY A 351 17.96 -8.71 -10.02
CA GLY A 351 19.05 -9.23 -9.22
C GLY A 351 19.57 -10.59 -9.70
N ASN A 352 18.70 -11.43 -10.27
CA ASN A 352 19.04 -12.79 -10.72
C ASN A 352 19.52 -12.81 -12.17
N LYS A 353 18.83 -12.09 -13.07
CA LYS A 353 19.10 -12.11 -14.53
C LYS A 353 20.04 -11.00 -14.98
N GLY A 354 20.31 -10.03 -14.10
CA GLY A 354 21.10 -8.84 -14.41
C GLY A 354 20.25 -7.72 -15.03
N TRP A 355 20.58 -6.48 -14.63
CA TRP A 355 19.87 -5.27 -15.06
C TRP A 355 19.98 -4.98 -16.57
N GLY A 356 21.05 -5.42 -17.22
CA GLY A 356 21.30 -5.25 -18.67
C GLY A 356 20.77 -6.39 -19.52
N SER A 357 19.98 -7.33 -18.98
CA SER A 357 19.38 -8.37 -19.81
C SER A 357 18.22 -7.79 -20.62
N VAL A 358 18.12 -8.18 -21.89
CA VAL A 358 17.08 -7.72 -22.82
C VAL A 358 15.68 -7.97 -22.25
N GLU A 359 15.49 -9.04 -21.51
CA GLU A 359 14.22 -9.38 -20.87
C GLU A 359 13.85 -8.33 -19.80
N ILE A 360 14.78 -7.97 -18.93
CA ILE A 360 14.56 -7.01 -17.84
C ILE A 360 14.33 -5.60 -18.41
N GLU A 361 15.15 -5.17 -19.37
CA GLU A 361 14.97 -3.88 -20.03
C GLU A 361 13.63 -3.79 -20.75
N THR A 362 13.22 -4.86 -21.43
CA THR A 362 11.90 -4.93 -22.10
C THR A 362 10.76 -4.84 -21.09
N MET A 363 10.85 -5.54 -19.95
CA MET A 363 9.84 -5.48 -18.90
C MET A 363 9.74 -4.07 -18.28
N PHE A 364 10.86 -3.39 -18.06
CA PHE A 364 10.84 -2.00 -17.61
C PHE A 364 10.22 -1.06 -18.65
N ALA A 365 10.57 -1.22 -19.94
CA ALA A 365 10.01 -0.41 -21.01
C ALA A 365 8.47 -0.59 -21.09
N ILE A 366 7.99 -1.83 -21.10
CA ILE A 366 6.55 -2.15 -21.08
C ILE A 366 5.92 -1.56 -19.83
N GLY A 367 6.49 -1.80 -18.66
CA GLY A 367 5.97 -1.32 -17.40
C GLY A 367 5.81 0.20 -17.36
N ILE A 368 6.83 0.94 -17.78
CA ILE A 368 6.82 2.41 -17.82
C ILE A 368 5.76 2.93 -18.80
N ILE A 369 5.70 2.37 -20.02
CA ILE A 369 4.74 2.78 -21.04
C ILE A 369 3.30 2.59 -20.52
N PHE A 370 2.99 1.41 -19.97
CA PHE A 370 1.65 1.12 -19.49
C PHE A 370 1.27 1.90 -18.22
N ILE A 371 2.22 2.20 -17.32
CA ILE A 371 1.98 3.10 -16.19
C ILE A 371 1.71 4.54 -16.66
N ILE A 372 2.44 5.03 -17.68
CA ILE A 372 2.17 6.35 -18.26
C ILE A 372 0.76 6.37 -18.87
N LEU A 373 0.37 5.35 -19.63
CA LEU A 373 -0.97 5.24 -20.20
C LEU A 373 -2.06 5.19 -19.10
N PHE A 374 -1.81 4.42 -18.03
CA PHE A 374 -2.68 4.37 -16.87
C PHE A 374 -2.85 5.75 -16.23
N VAL A 375 -1.74 6.44 -15.92
CA VAL A 375 -1.77 7.78 -15.31
C VAL A 375 -2.50 8.80 -16.20
N ILE A 376 -2.23 8.79 -17.51
CA ILE A 376 -2.91 9.70 -18.45
C ILE A 376 -4.42 9.42 -18.46
N ARG A 377 -4.82 8.16 -18.42
CA ARG A 377 -6.22 7.76 -18.38
C ARG A 377 -6.90 8.20 -17.09
N GLU A 378 -6.32 7.90 -15.92
CA GLU A 378 -6.84 8.29 -14.62
C GLU A 378 -7.01 9.81 -14.46
N LEU A 379 -6.08 10.60 -15.04
CA LEU A 379 -6.16 12.06 -15.04
C LEU A 379 -7.26 12.62 -15.97
N ARG A 380 -7.75 11.83 -16.94
CA ARG A 380 -8.78 12.24 -17.90
C ARG A 380 -10.18 11.79 -17.53
N MET A 381 -10.30 10.80 -16.65
CA MET A 381 -11.60 10.25 -16.25
C MET A 381 -12.30 11.12 -15.20
N LYS A 382 -13.64 11.22 -15.30
CA LYS A 382 -14.47 11.90 -14.28
C LYS A 382 -14.56 11.07 -12.98
N ALA A 383 -14.62 9.74 -13.09
CA ALA A 383 -14.64 8.81 -11.96
C ALA A 383 -13.47 7.82 -12.11
N PRO A 384 -12.24 8.20 -11.72
CA PRO A 384 -11.06 7.37 -11.88
C PRO A 384 -11.08 6.18 -10.91
N MET A 385 -10.50 5.04 -11.34
CA MET A 385 -10.32 3.86 -10.49
C MET A 385 -9.38 4.17 -9.31
N LEU A 386 -8.28 4.87 -9.58
CA LEU A 386 -7.33 5.36 -8.58
C LEU A 386 -7.21 6.88 -8.69
N ASN A 387 -7.93 7.61 -7.86
CA ASN A 387 -7.93 9.07 -7.93
C ASN A 387 -6.57 9.65 -7.52
N LEU A 388 -5.79 10.10 -8.50
CA LEU A 388 -4.47 10.71 -8.31
C LEU A 388 -4.55 12.11 -7.68
N GLU A 389 -5.75 12.63 -7.42
CA GLU A 389 -5.95 13.86 -6.67
C GLU A 389 -5.32 13.80 -5.27
N VAL A 390 -5.17 12.59 -4.70
CA VAL A 390 -4.46 12.36 -3.43
C VAL A 390 -3.06 12.99 -3.41
N LEU A 391 -2.39 13.09 -4.55
CA LEU A 391 -1.06 13.71 -4.68
C LEU A 391 -1.09 15.25 -4.61
N LYS A 392 -2.27 15.88 -4.65
CA LYS A 392 -2.39 17.32 -4.41
C LYS A 392 -2.16 17.69 -2.94
N PHE A 393 -2.26 16.72 -2.03
CA PHE A 393 -2.10 16.90 -0.58
C PHE A 393 -0.63 16.73 -0.20
N PRO A 394 0.11 17.82 0.13
CA PRO A 394 1.56 17.76 0.35
C PRO A 394 1.95 16.80 1.47
N THR A 395 1.17 16.78 2.57
CA THR A 395 1.42 15.89 3.70
C THR A 395 1.28 14.42 3.30
N PHE A 396 0.26 14.06 2.52
CA PHE A 396 0.09 12.70 2.00
C PHE A 396 1.25 12.32 1.10
N THR A 397 1.59 13.16 0.12
CA THR A 397 2.65 12.90 -0.85
C THR A 397 4.01 12.74 -0.19
N LEU A 398 4.38 13.67 0.71
CA LEU A 398 5.65 13.59 1.42
C LEU A 398 5.72 12.36 2.32
N THR A 399 4.66 12.06 3.07
CA THR A 399 4.60 10.87 3.93
C THR A 399 4.69 9.58 3.10
N THR A 400 4.07 9.54 1.91
CA THR A 400 4.17 8.39 1.00
C THR A 400 5.61 8.20 0.50
N VAL A 401 6.30 9.28 0.10
CA VAL A 401 7.71 9.20 -0.34
C VAL A 401 8.61 8.72 0.78
N ILE A 402 8.46 9.25 2.00
CA ILE A 402 9.23 8.81 3.16
C ILE A 402 8.96 7.32 3.43
N ASN A 403 7.69 6.90 3.39
CA ASN A 403 7.33 5.49 3.58
C ASN A 403 7.94 4.58 2.51
N MET A 404 8.01 5.02 1.24
CA MET A 404 8.69 4.28 0.17
C MET A 404 10.18 4.06 0.51
N VAL A 405 10.89 5.12 0.86
CA VAL A 405 12.33 5.03 1.16
C VAL A 405 12.60 4.16 2.39
N VAL A 406 11.77 4.26 3.42
CA VAL A 406 11.84 3.37 4.61
C VAL A 406 11.59 1.92 4.22
N MET A 407 10.61 1.65 3.33
CA MET A 407 10.33 0.28 2.87
C MET A 407 11.47 -0.30 2.06
N MET A 408 12.16 0.49 1.23
CA MET A 408 13.35 0.03 0.50
C MET A 408 14.43 -0.49 1.46
N SER A 409 14.71 0.25 2.55
CA SER A 409 15.65 -0.19 3.60
C SER A 409 15.15 -1.43 4.35
N LEU A 410 13.85 -1.51 4.65
CA LEU A 410 13.25 -2.61 5.42
C LEU A 410 13.35 -3.95 4.70
N TYR A 411 12.88 -4.00 3.44
CA TYR A 411 12.81 -5.26 2.67
C TYR A 411 14.19 -5.85 2.40
N GLY A 412 15.20 -5.00 2.20
CA GLY A 412 16.58 -5.48 2.11
C GLY A 412 17.03 -6.22 3.36
N GLY A 413 16.80 -5.64 4.53
CA GLY A 413 17.15 -6.30 5.78
C GLY A 413 16.39 -7.61 6.04
N MET A 414 15.15 -7.72 5.55
CA MET A 414 14.37 -8.97 5.65
C MET A 414 14.94 -10.12 4.81
N ILE A 415 15.71 -9.83 3.76
CA ILE A 415 16.33 -10.82 2.87
C ILE A 415 17.79 -11.04 3.25
N LEU A 416 18.56 -9.99 3.43
CA LEU A 416 20.01 -10.07 3.66
C LEU A 416 20.34 -10.73 5.01
N LEU A 417 19.60 -10.43 6.06
CA LEU A 417 19.91 -10.98 7.39
C LEU A 417 19.68 -12.50 7.49
N PRO A 418 18.55 -13.08 7.02
CA PRO A 418 18.41 -14.53 6.93
C PRO A 418 19.45 -15.20 6.01
N MET A 419 19.83 -14.56 4.89
CA MET A 419 20.90 -15.08 4.02
C MET A 419 22.23 -15.15 4.75
N TYR A 420 22.61 -14.10 5.48
CA TYR A 420 23.81 -14.11 6.32
C TYR A 420 23.75 -15.23 7.36
N LEU A 421 22.65 -15.35 8.09
CA LEU A 421 22.51 -16.34 9.17
C LEU A 421 22.56 -17.78 8.66
N GLN A 422 21.80 -18.09 7.61
CA GLN A 422 21.62 -19.46 7.12
C GLN A 422 22.74 -19.90 6.17
N ASN A 423 23.06 -19.08 5.16
CA ASN A 423 23.98 -19.48 4.09
C ASN A 423 25.45 -19.32 4.50
N LEU A 424 25.77 -18.32 5.32
CA LEU A 424 27.17 -18.00 5.70
C LEU A 424 27.53 -18.53 7.08
N ARG A 425 26.67 -18.26 8.07
CA ARG A 425 26.91 -18.69 9.45
C ARG A 425 26.43 -20.11 9.75
N GLY A 426 25.67 -20.75 8.85
CA GLY A 426 25.19 -22.12 8.99
C GLY A 426 24.10 -22.31 10.07
N PHE A 427 23.46 -21.23 10.55
CA PHE A 427 22.32 -21.34 11.46
C PHE A 427 21.16 -22.02 10.78
N SER A 428 20.40 -22.83 11.52
CA SER A 428 19.18 -23.42 11.02
C SER A 428 18.12 -22.34 10.72
N ALA A 429 17.13 -22.67 9.88
CA ALA A 429 15.99 -21.79 9.64
C ALA A 429 15.24 -21.48 10.95
N LEU A 430 15.22 -22.45 11.88
CA LEU A 430 14.64 -22.30 13.22
C LEU A 430 15.40 -21.24 14.04
N ASP A 431 16.73 -21.35 14.11
CA ASP A 431 17.57 -20.39 14.87
C ASP A 431 17.47 -18.99 14.29
N SER A 432 17.44 -18.88 12.94
CA SER A 432 17.23 -17.61 12.25
C SER A 432 15.87 -16.99 12.58
N GLY A 433 14.82 -17.82 12.64
CA GLY A 433 13.48 -17.39 13.07
C GLY A 433 13.44 -16.94 14.53
N LEU A 434 14.10 -17.69 15.42
CA LEU A 434 14.20 -17.36 16.85
C LEU A 434 14.97 -16.05 17.09
N LEU A 435 15.99 -15.75 16.28
CA LEU A 435 16.71 -14.46 16.33
C LEU A 435 15.80 -13.28 15.97
N LEU A 436 14.92 -13.46 14.98
CA LEU A 436 14.01 -12.39 14.52
C LEU A 436 12.78 -12.21 15.44
N LEU A 437 12.42 -13.24 16.21
CA LEU A 437 11.20 -13.26 17.01
C LEU A 437 11.14 -12.13 18.06
N PRO A 438 12.18 -11.88 18.90
CA PRO A 438 12.11 -10.83 19.93
C PRO A 438 11.90 -9.44 19.34
N GLY A 439 12.56 -9.12 18.22
CA GLY A 439 12.37 -7.86 17.52
C GLY A 439 10.93 -7.67 17.03
N SER A 440 10.35 -8.74 16.47
CA SER A 440 8.96 -8.75 16.01
C SER A 440 7.97 -8.57 17.15
N LEU A 441 8.21 -9.24 18.30
CA LEU A 441 7.39 -9.09 19.51
C LEU A 441 7.43 -7.65 20.04
N ILE A 442 8.61 -7.05 20.14
CA ILE A 442 8.77 -5.64 20.58
C ILE A 442 8.03 -4.69 19.64
N MET A 443 8.18 -4.88 18.34
CA MET A 443 7.47 -4.05 17.36
C MET A 443 5.95 -4.19 17.50
N GLY A 444 5.45 -5.41 17.72
CA GLY A 444 4.02 -5.67 17.96
C GLY A 444 3.50 -5.03 19.25
N LEU A 445 4.23 -5.15 20.34
CA LEU A 445 3.85 -4.59 21.65
C LEU A 445 3.87 -3.04 21.64
N ILE A 446 4.87 -2.45 20.99
CA ILE A 446 5.04 -0.99 20.92
C ILE A 446 4.12 -0.35 19.88
N GLY A 447 3.68 -1.07 18.84
CA GLY A 447 2.83 -0.55 17.78
C GLY A 447 1.59 0.21 18.28
N PRO A 448 0.75 -0.36 19.17
CA PRO A 448 -0.41 0.35 19.74
C PRO A 448 -0.03 1.58 20.57
N PHE A 449 1.11 1.52 21.28
CA PHE A 449 1.65 2.65 22.04
C PHE A 449 2.13 3.77 21.09
N ALA A 450 2.88 3.43 20.06
CA ALA A 450 3.30 4.37 19.02
C ALA A 450 2.10 5.01 18.29
N GLY A 451 1.03 4.24 18.08
CA GLY A 451 -0.23 4.75 17.54
C GLY A 451 -0.91 5.76 18.46
N LYS A 452 -0.97 5.52 19.77
CA LYS A 452 -1.47 6.51 20.74
C LYS A 452 -0.59 7.75 20.77
N LEU A 453 0.72 7.57 20.71
CA LEU A 453 1.68 8.67 20.72
C LEU A 453 1.54 9.54 19.46
N LEU A 454 1.24 8.95 18.30
CA LEU A 454 0.89 9.69 17.09
C LEU A 454 -0.30 10.62 17.32
N ASP A 455 -1.33 10.13 18.00
CA ASP A 455 -2.55 10.90 18.25
C ASP A 455 -2.30 12.09 19.21
N THR A 456 -1.26 12.01 20.07
CA THR A 456 -0.90 13.04 21.07
C THR A 456 0.16 14.02 20.59
N ILE A 457 1.34 13.53 20.21
CA ILE A 457 2.50 14.38 19.84
C ILE A 457 2.63 14.63 18.33
N GLY A 458 1.92 13.86 17.51
CA GLY A 458 1.95 13.99 16.07
C GLY A 458 3.03 13.18 15.36
N LEU A 459 2.98 13.20 14.01
CA LEU A 459 3.83 12.36 13.17
C LEU A 459 5.30 12.76 13.20
N LYS A 460 5.61 14.07 13.08
CA LYS A 460 6.97 14.55 12.84
C LYS A 460 7.98 14.10 13.90
N PRO A 461 7.78 14.36 15.22
CA PRO A 461 8.74 13.93 16.25
C PRO A 461 8.85 12.42 16.35
N LEU A 462 7.71 11.72 16.15
CA LEU A 462 7.64 10.26 16.21
C LEU A 462 8.44 9.61 15.08
N ALA A 463 8.29 10.13 13.85
CA ALA A 463 8.99 9.62 12.67
C ALA A 463 10.50 9.90 12.77
N ILE A 464 10.90 11.10 13.19
CA ILE A 464 12.33 11.44 13.38
C ILE A 464 12.97 10.48 14.39
N PHE A 465 12.35 10.28 15.55
CA PHE A 465 12.85 9.35 16.56
C PHE A 465 12.96 7.92 16.02
N GLY A 466 11.88 7.39 15.44
CA GLY A 466 11.83 6.02 14.93
C GLY A 466 12.85 5.77 13.82
N ILE A 467 12.96 6.71 12.84
CA ILE A 467 13.92 6.57 11.74
C ILE A 467 15.36 6.72 12.25
N ALA A 468 15.64 7.62 13.18
CA ALA A 468 16.98 7.77 13.74
C ALA A 468 17.46 6.47 14.44
N VAL A 469 16.60 5.86 15.27
CA VAL A 469 16.90 4.56 15.91
C VAL A 469 17.07 3.45 14.87
N MET A 470 16.21 3.40 13.86
CA MET A 470 16.31 2.42 12.76
C MET A 470 17.60 2.61 11.96
N THR A 471 17.98 3.87 11.67
CA THR A 471 19.21 4.20 10.94
C THR A 471 20.45 3.74 11.71
N TYR A 472 20.51 4.05 13.01
CA TYR A 472 21.62 3.60 13.86
C TYR A 472 21.74 2.07 13.90
N ALA A 473 20.61 1.37 14.12
CA ALA A 473 20.61 -0.09 14.13
C ALA A 473 20.97 -0.70 12.77
N THR A 474 20.55 -0.08 11.66
CA THR A 474 20.93 -0.53 10.31
C THR A 474 22.41 -0.27 10.04
N TRP A 475 22.97 0.82 10.55
CA TRP A 475 24.40 1.09 10.50
C TRP A 475 25.21 0.05 11.29
N GLU A 476 24.75 -0.40 12.46
CA GLU A 476 25.44 -1.49 13.18
C GLU A 476 25.45 -2.81 12.40
N LEU A 477 24.46 -3.07 11.52
CA LEU A 477 24.45 -4.23 10.64
C LEU A 477 25.48 -4.15 9.49
N THR A 478 26.14 -3.01 9.27
CA THR A 478 27.25 -2.90 8.29
C THR A 478 28.57 -3.48 8.80
N LYS A 479 28.62 -3.86 10.07
CA LYS A 479 29.83 -4.37 10.74
C LYS A 479 29.77 -5.88 11.02
N LEU A 480 28.91 -6.60 10.33
CA LEU A 480 28.79 -8.05 10.49
C LEU A 480 30.07 -8.75 10.01
N ASN A 481 30.48 -9.77 10.76
CA ASN A 481 31.61 -10.63 10.40
C ASN A 481 31.27 -12.09 10.74
N MET A 482 32.16 -13.03 10.38
CA MET A 482 31.94 -14.45 10.62
C MET A 482 31.86 -14.82 12.12
N ASP A 483 32.36 -13.95 13.02
CA ASP A 483 32.46 -14.22 14.46
C ASP A 483 31.45 -13.41 15.28
N THR A 484 30.65 -12.55 14.65
CA THR A 484 29.66 -11.71 15.36
C THR A 484 28.75 -12.58 16.23
N PRO A 485 28.66 -12.35 17.56
CA PRO A 485 27.87 -13.18 18.45
C PRO A 485 26.37 -13.13 18.10
N TYR A 486 25.69 -14.28 18.20
CA TYR A 486 24.26 -14.42 17.94
C TYR A 486 23.42 -13.40 18.72
N MET A 487 23.72 -13.19 20.02
CA MET A 487 23.01 -12.24 20.88
C MET A 487 23.23 -10.77 20.45
N THR A 488 24.38 -10.45 19.88
CA THR A 488 24.66 -9.10 19.37
C THR A 488 23.79 -8.81 18.14
N ILE A 489 23.72 -9.75 17.19
CA ILE A 489 22.87 -9.64 16.00
C ILE A 489 21.40 -9.50 16.41
N MET A 490 20.95 -10.32 17.35
CA MET A 490 19.60 -10.28 17.90
C MET A 490 19.31 -8.91 18.54
N GLY A 491 20.24 -8.38 19.35
CA GLY A 491 20.10 -7.05 19.98
C GLY A 491 19.99 -5.91 18.97
N ILE A 492 20.79 -5.93 17.92
CA ILE A 492 20.74 -4.94 16.82
C ILE A 492 19.39 -5.03 16.09
N TYR A 493 18.94 -6.25 15.80
CA TYR A 493 17.65 -6.45 15.13
C TYR A 493 16.46 -6.01 16.00
N VAL A 494 16.52 -6.26 17.31
CA VAL A 494 15.54 -5.78 18.30
C VAL A 494 15.50 -4.25 18.31
N LEU A 495 16.64 -3.59 18.34
CA LEU A 495 16.73 -2.12 18.31
C LEU A 495 16.17 -1.56 16.99
N ARG A 496 16.48 -2.19 15.86
CA ARG A 496 15.95 -1.82 14.56
C ARG A 496 14.41 -1.94 14.52
N SER A 497 13.88 -3.05 15.02
CA SER A 497 12.45 -3.32 15.10
C SER A 497 11.72 -2.36 16.04
N PHE A 498 12.37 -1.96 17.14
CA PHE A 498 11.88 -0.92 18.04
C PHE A 498 11.70 0.41 17.30
N GLY A 499 12.70 0.87 16.55
CA GLY A 499 12.59 2.07 15.71
C GLY A 499 11.45 1.98 14.69
N MET A 500 11.32 0.83 14.03
CA MET A 500 10.27 0.56 13.04
C MET A 500 8.85 0.64 13.62
N ALA A 501 8.63 0.28 14.88
CA ALA A 501 7.32 0.37 15.53
C ALA A 501 6.76 1.80 15.54
N PHE A 502 7.62 2.82 15.63
CA PHE A 502 7.24 4.24 15.60
C PHE A 502 7.02 4.80 14.20
N ILE A 503 7.32 4.01 13.17
CA ILE A 503 7.27 4.48 11.77
C ILE A 503 6.11 3.83 11.01
N MET A 504 6.05 2.49 11.01
CA MET A 504 5.31 1.72 10.02
C MET A 504 3.81 2.04 9.99
N MET A 505 3.13 1.91 11.13
CA MET A 505 1.69 2.20 11.22
C MET A 505 1.37 3.69 11.43
N PRO A 506 2.12 4.43 12.26
CA PRO A 506 1.90 5.88 12.38
C PRO A 506 1.99 6.64 11.06
N MET A 507 2.92 6.30 10.18
CA MET A 507 3.02 6.94 8.86
C MET A 507 1.80 6.68 7.97
N VAL A 508 1.34 5.43 7.89
CA VAL A 508 0.14 5.07 7.12
C VAL A 508 -1.08 5.84 7.64
N THR A 509 -1.26 5.85 8.96
CA THR A 509 -2.37 6.54 9.62
C THR A 509 -2.35 8.05 9.33
N ALA A 510 -1.18 8.68 9.48
CA ALA A 510 -1.03 10.11 9.25
C ALA A 510 -1.22 10.49 7.77
N ALA A 511 -0.72 9.66 6.84
CA ALA A 511 -0.91 9.87 5.41
C ALA A 511 -2.40 9.91 5.05
N ILE A 512 -3.18 8.92 5.52
CA ILE A 512 -4.59 8.84 5.18
C ILE A 512 -5.43 9.87 5.94
N ASN A 513 -5.08 10.19 7.18
CA ASN A 513 -5.74 11.27 7.93
C ASN A 513 -5.50 12.68 7.34
N ALA A 514 -4.52 12.83 6.46
CA ALA A 514 -4.28 14.06 5.72
C ALA A 514 -5.18 14.22 4.48
N LEU A 515 -6.01 13.22 4.17
CA LEU A 515 -6.91 13.22 3.03
C LEU A 515 -8.37 13.44 3.47
N PRO A 516 -9.20 14.07 2.62
CA PRO A 516 -10.65 14.05 2.78
C PRO A 516 -11.19 12.62 2.78
N GLY A 517 -12.31 12.38 3.48
CA GLY A 517 -12.91 11.04 3.60
C GLY A 517 -13.20 10.35 2.26
N ARG A 518 -13.64 11.12 1.25
CA ARG A 518 -13.90 10.64 -0.12
C ARG A 518 -12.65 10.07 -0.82
N LEU A 519 -11.46 10.53 -0.46
CA LEU A 519 -10.19 10.09 -1.04
C LEU A 519 -9.47 9.03 -0.20
N ALA A 520 -9.99 8.64 0.97
CA ALA A 520 -9.30 7.72 1.88
C ALA A 520 -9.03 6.34 1.26
N SER A 521 -10.00 5.77 0.53
CA SER A 521 -9.84 4.48 -0.16
C SER A 521 -8.80 4.55 -1.27
N HIS A 522 -8.82 5.62 -2.08
CA HIS A 522 -7.85 5.85 -3.15
C HIS A 522 -6.44 6.10 -2.59
N GLY A 523 -6.33 6.90 -1.50
CA GLY A 523 -5.07 7.13 -0.81
C GLY A 523 -4.49 5.85 -0.21
N ASN A 524 -5.32 5.01 0.39
CA ASN A 524 -4.88 3.72 0.94
C ASN A 524 -4.38 2.78 -0.16
N ALA A 525 -5.11 2.65 -1.26
CA ALA A 525 -4.68 1.83 -2.40
C ALA A 525 -3.37 2.37 -2.99
N PHE A 526 -3.26 3.69 -3.20
CA PHE A 526 -2.04 4.33 -3.71
C PHE A 526 -0.84 4.07 -2.79
N LEU A 527 -1.00 4.29 -1.48
CA LEU A 527 0.06 4.07 -0.50
C LEU A 527 0.55 2.61 -0.49
N ASN A 528 -0.38 1.64 -0.50
CA ASN A 528 -0.01 0.23 -0.53
C ASN A 528 0.66 -0.18 -1.86
N THR A 529 0.22 0.37 -3.00
CA THR A 529 0.88 0.16 -4.29
C THR A 529 2.32 0.69 -4.26
N MET A 530 2.52 1.90 -3.74
CA MET A 530 3.85 2.50 -3.61
C MET A 530 4.76 1.72 -2.65
N ARG A 531 4.21 1.19 -1.55
CA ARG A 531 4.95 0.31 -0.63
C ARG A 531 5.41 -0.98 -1.31
N GLN A 532 4.55 -1.60 -2.12
CA GLN A 532 4.90 -2.83 -2.84
C GLN A 532 6.01 -2.57 -3.88
N LEU A 533 5.89 -1.49 -4.65
CA LEU A 533 6.94 -1.07 -5.59
C LEU A 533 8.26 -0.77 -4.86
N ALA A 534 8.20 -0.02 -3.77
CA ALA A 534 9.37 0.31 -2.99
C ALA A 534 10.06 -0.93 -2.41
N GLY A 535 9.29 -1.91 -1.96
CA GLY A 535 9.81 -3.20 -1.52
C GLY A 535 10.58 -3.93 -2.62
N SER A 536 9.99 -4.03 -3.82
CA SER A 536 10.63 -4.68 -4.97
C SER A 536 11.88 -3.93 -5.43
N ILE A 537 11.81 -2.60 -5.53
CA ILE A 537 12.96 -1.75 -5.90
C ILE A 537 14.08 -1.89 -4.87
N GLY A 538 13.76 -1.78 -3.58
CA GLY A 538 14.73 -1.87 -2.49
C GLY A 538 15.45 -3.23 -2.48
N THR A 539 14.68 -4.32 -2.60
CA THR A 539 15.23 -5.67 -2.71
C THR A 539 16.16 -5.80 -3.92
N ALA A 540 15.73 -5.35 -5.09
CA ALA A 540 16.52 -5.41 -6.31
C ALA A 540 17.86 -4.68 -6.18
N ILE A 541 17.83 -3.44 -5.67
CA ILE A 541 19.04 -2.63 -5.46
C ILE A 541 19.98 -3.30 -4.47
N LEU A 542 19.48 -3.71 -3.30
CA LEU A 542 20.31 -4.24 -2.24
C LEU A 542 20.89 -5.61 -2.57
N VAL A 543 20.13 -6.50 -3.24
CA VAL A 543 20.66 -7.78 -3.74
C VAL A 543 21.69 -7.54 -4.85
N THR A 544 21.48 -6.58 -5.75
CA THR A 544 22.46 -6.23 -6.78
C THR A 544 23.75 -5.70 -6.16
N VAL A 545 23.66 -4.80 -5.19
CA VAL A 545 24.84 -4.30 -4.46
C VAL A 545 25.58 -5.47 -3.81
N MET A 546 24.88 -6.31 -3.07
CA MET A 546 25.44 -7.50 -2.44
C MET A 546 26.18 -8.38 -3.45
N THR A 547 25.55 -8.77 -4.56
CA THR A 547 26.15 -9.69 -5.54
C THR A 547 27.33 -9.06 -6.28
N THR A 548 27.23 -7.78 -6.66
CA THR A 548 28.31 -7.06 -7.35
C THR A 548 29.51 -6.88 -6.43
N GLN A 549 29.27 -6.43 -5.19
CA GLN A 549 30.34 -6.22 -4.22
C GLN A 549 30.97 -7.54 -3.77
N THR A 550 30.18 -8.62 -3.60
CA THR A 550 30.72 -9.97 -3.39
C THR A 550 31.73 -10.35 -4.47
N THR A 551 31.42 -10.08 -5.75
CA THR A 551 32.33 -10.38 -6.86
C THR A 551 33.59 -9.52 -6.82
N GLN A 552 33.47 -8.23 -6.47
CA GLN A 552 34.60 -7.32 -6.34
C GLN A 552 35.51 -7.72 -5.17
N HIS A 553 34.94 -8.01 -4.00
CA HIS A 553 35.72 -8.49 -2.84
C HIS A 553 36.37 -9.85 -3.14
N LEU A 554 35.68 -10.75 -3.86
CA LEU A 554 36.28 -12.03 -4.27
C LEU A 554 37.49 -11.84 -5.18
N SER A 555 37.43 -10.88 -6.11
CA SER A 555 38.56 -10.53 -6.97
C SER A 555 39.70 -9.93 -6.17
N ALA A 556 39.42 -9.00 -5.25
CA ALA A 556 40.42 -8.36 -4.41
C ALA A 556 41.14 -9.38 -3.50
N PHE A 557 40.40 -10.26 -2.82
CA PHE A 557 41.00 -11.33 -2.03
C PHE A 557 41.81 -12.30 -2.89
N GLY A 558 41.39 -12.55 -4.14
CA GLY A 558 42.14 -13.39 -5.09
C GLY A 558 43.48 -12.76 -5.51
N GLU A 559 43.54 -11.43 -5.62
CA GLU A 559 44.78 -10.69 -5.93
C GLU A 559 45.71 -10.62 -4.71
N GLU A 560 45.17 -10.51 -3.48
CA GLU A 560 45.95 -10.51 -2.24
C GLU A 560 46.53 -11.88 -1.88
N LEU A 561 45.94 -12.99 -2.37
CA LEU A 561 46.46 -14.33 -2.19
C LEU A 561 47.67 -14.56 -3.12
N ASP A 562 48.81 -13.95 -2.73
CA ASP A 562 50.10 -14.19 -3.44
C ASP A 562 50.52 -15.64 -3.22
N LYS A 563 50.53 -16.40 -4.32
CA LYS A 563 50.96 -17.81 -4.36
C LYS A 563 52.45 -17.97 -4.00
N THR A 564 53.25 -16.89 -4.00
CA THR A 564 54.66 -16.89 -3.64
C THR A 564 54.88 -16.67 -2.16
N ASN A 565 53.83 -16.21 -1.41
CA ASN A 565 53.92 -15.98 0.03
C ASN A 565 54.11 -17.33 0.78
N PRO A 566 55.24 -17.52 1.53
CA PRO A 566 55.49 -18.77 2.24
C PRO A 566 54.37 -19.16 3.23
N VAL A 567 53.78 -18.18 3.90
CA VAL A 567 52.65 -18.43 4.84
C VAL A 567 51.43 -19.01 4.11
N VAL A 568 51.11 -18.50 2.92
CA VAL A 568 50.02 -19.03 2.09
C VAL A 568 50.33 -20.44 1.66
N GLN A 569 51.58 -20.69 1.23
CA GLN A 569 52.03 -22.04 0.80
C GLN A 569 51.96 -23.06 1.95
N ASP A 570 52.38 -22.69 3.17
CA ASP A 570 52.38 -23.60 4.31
C ASP A 570 50.93 -23.93 4.74
N HIS A 571 50.04 -22.95 4.81
CA HIS A 571 48.60 -23.20 5.05
C HIS A 571 47.95 -24.02 3.94
N MET A 572 48.32 -23.79 2.67
CA MET A 572 47.81 -24.61 1.55
C MET A 572 48.32 -26.06 1.64
N ARG A 573 49.55 -26.30 2.11
CA ARG A 573 50.05 -27.68 2.32
C ARG A 573 49.29 -28.36 3.47
N GLU A 574 49.05 -27.63 4.54
CA GLU A 574 48.27 -28.15 5.67
C GLU A 574 46.87 -28.52 5.25
N LEU A 575 46.14 -27.62 4.55
CA LEU A 575 44.83 -27.90 3.97
C LEU A 575 44.85 -29.06 2.98
N ALA A 576 45.90 -29.17 2.15
CA ALA A 576 46.02 -30.27 1.19
C ALA A 576 46.16 -31.62 1.90
N SER A 577 46.86 -31.67 3.03
CA SER A 577 46.97 -32.90 3.85
C SER A 577 45.66 -33.34 4.47
N GLN A 578 44.79 -32.38 4.80
CA GLN A 578 43.49 -32.63 5.46
C GLN A 578 42.35 -32.95 4.48
N TYR A 579 42.40 -32.38 3.25
CA TYR A 579 41.26 -32.39 2.31
C TYR A 579 41.54 -33.10 0.98
N GLY A 580 42.44 -34.06 0.98
CA GLY A 580 42.65 -34.94 -0.19
C GLY A 580 43.47 -34.33 -1.32
N GLY A 581 44.49 -33.51 -1.00
CA GLY A 581 45.41 -32.93 -1.95
C GLY A 581 45.14 -31.48 -2.33
N GLN A 582 45.91 -30.94 -3.27
CA GLN A 582 45.85 -29.52 -3.65
C GLN A 582 44.49 -29.09 -4.21
N GLU A 583 43.78 -29.95 -4.93
CA GLU A 583 42.44 -29.65 -5.45
C GLU A 583 41.41 -29.50 -4.30
N GLY A 584 41.47 -30.38 -3.28
CA GLY A 584 40.64 -30.29 -2.10
C GLY A 584 40.92 -29.04 -1.30
N ALA A 585 42.20 -28.72 -1.06
CA ALA A 585 42.61 -27.50 -0.39
C ALA A 585 42.13 -26.22 -1.12
N MET A 586 42.29 -26.18 -2.44
CA MET A 586 41.85 -25.06 -3.27
C MET A 586 40.32 -24.89 -3.22
N LYS A 587 39.57 -25.97 -3.23
CA LYS A 587 38.09 -25.92 -3.12
C LYS A 587 37.63 -25.37 -1.79
N VAL A 588 38.26 -25.78 -0.68
CA VAL A 588 37.96 -25.26 0.68
C VAL A 588 38.33 -23.81 0.78
N LEU A 589 39.52 -23.40 0.30
CA LEU A 589 39.94 -22.00 0.29
C LEU A 589 38.97 -21.12 -0.50
N LEU A 590 38.58 -21.51 -1.72
CA LEU A 590 37.63 -20.78 -2.55
C LEU A 590 36.26 -20.66 -1.87
N GLN A 591 35.79 -21.71 -1.19
CA GLN A 591 34.56 -21.66 -0.42
C GLN A 591 34.65 -20.67 0.75
N PHE A 592 35.78 -20.65 1.45
CA PHE A 592 36.01 -19.74 2.58
C PHE A 592 36.10 -18.29 2.11
N VAL A 593 36.89 -18.02 1.06
CA VAL A 593 37.02 -16.66 0.50
C VAL A 593 35.68 -16.17 -0.06
N ASN A 594 34.92 -17.05 -0.73
CA ASN A 594 33.57 -16.69 -1.21
C ASN A 594 32.62 -16.34 -0.06
N LYS A 595 32.69 -17.06 1.08
CA LYS A 595 31.90 -16.72 2.26
C LYS A 595 32.27 -15.34 2.82
N LEU A 596 33.58 -15.06 2.98
CA LEU A 596 34.06 -13.76 3.45
C LEU A 596 33.63 -12.64 2.52
N SER A 597 33.86 -12.81 1.21
CA SER A 597 33.44 -11.83 0.18
C SER A 597 31.93 -11.57 0.21
N THR A 598 31.13 -12.62 0.50
CA THR A 598 29.67 -12.47 0.60
C THR A 598 29.27 -11.71 1.87
N VAL A 599 29.99 -11.89 2.99
CA VAL A 599 29.75 -11.08 4.21
C VAL A 599 30.00 -9.60 3.94
N GLU A 600 31.14 -9.28 3.28
CA GLU A 600 31.47 -7.90 2.91
C GLU A 600 30.45 -7.32 1.92
N GLY A 601 30.02 -8.10 0.92
CA GLY A 601 28.94 -7.68 0.00
C GLY A 601 27.60 -7.43 0.71
N ILE A 602 27.28 -8.18 1.78
CA ILE A 602 26.11 -7.93 2.62
C ILE A 602 26.30 -6.63 3.43
N ASN A 603 27.49 -6.39 4.00
CA ASN A 603 27.82 -5.17 4.71
C ASN A 603 27.63 -3.94 3.80
N ASP A 604 28.14 -3.98 2.57
CA ASP A 604 27.97 -2.92 1.57
C ASP A 604 26.49 -2.68 1.23
N ALA A 605 25.70 -3.74 1.11
CA ALA A 605 24.26 -3.62 0.92
C ALA A 605 23.59 -2.96 2.15
N PHE A 606 24.02 -3.25 3.38
CA PHE A 606 23.54 -2.54 4.57
C PHE A 606 23.97 -1.08 4.62
N ILE A 607 25.13 -0.70 4.05
CA ILE A 607 25.52 0.71 3.89
C ILE A 607 24.50 1.42 3.02
N VAL A 608 24.12 0.85 1.87
CA VAL A 608 23.08 1.42 0.99
C VAL A 608 21.71 1.48 1.68
N ALA A 609 21.34 0.47 2.47
CA ALA A 609 20.11 0.48 3.27
C ALA A 609 20.13 1.59 4.33
N THR A 610 21.31 1.88 4.90
CA THR A 610 21.53 3.00 5.84
C THR A 610 21.38 4.35 5.14
N ILE A 611 21.93 4.50 3.93
CA ILE A 611 21.76 5.71 3.12
C ILE A 611 20.26 5.97 2.85
N PHE A 612 19.47 4.96 2.49
CA PHE A 612 18.02 5.11 2.35
C PHE A 612 17.38 5.61 3.65
N SER A 613 17.79 5.06 4.80
CA SER A 613 17.25 5.49 6.10
C SER A 613 17.63 6.94 6.43
N VAL A 614 18.85 7.37 6.11
CA VAL A 614 19.30 8.77 6.27
C VAL A 614 18.50 9.71 5.36
N ILE A 615 18.27 9.33 4.09
CA ILE A 615 17.43 10.11 3.19
C ILE A 615 16.01 10.25 3.76
N ALA A 616 15.43 9.17 4.28
CA ALA A 616 14.12 9.21 4.93
C ALA A 616 14.13 10.14 6.17
N LEU A 617 15.20 10.14 6.96
CA LEU A 617 15.36 11.03 8.12
C LEU A 617 15.40 12.51 7.70
N ILE A 618 16.14 12.82 6.66
CA ILE A 618 16.21 14.18 6.10
C ILE A 618 14.83 14.62 5.60
N LEU A 619 14.14 13.76 4.87
CA LEU A 619 12.79 14.06 4.37
C LEU A 619 11.78 14.29 5.50
N CYS A 620 11.94 13.63 6.66
CA CYS A 620 11.08 13.85 7.84
C CYS A 620 11.18 15.26 8.41
N LEU A 621 12.30 15.96 8.21
CA LEU A 621 12.45 17.36 8.66
C LEU A 621 11.45 18.29 7.96
N PHE A 622 11.04 17.95 6.74
CA PHE A 622 10.06 18.71 5.95
C PHE A 622 8.60 18.37 6.26
N LEU A 623 8.32 17.39 7.15
CA LEU A 623 6.97 17.05 7.56
C LEU A 623 6.31 18.23 8.28
N GLN A 624 5.07 18.51 7.89
CA GLN A 624 4.27 19.56 8.52
C GLN A 624 3.70 19.10 9.86
N SER A 625 3.51 20.05 10.79
CA SER A 625 2.78 19.78 12.04
C SER A 625 1.33 19.39 11.74
N ASN A 626 0.76 18.48 12.56
CA ASN A 626 -0.63 17.98 12.41
C ASN A 626 -1.68 19.08 12.28
N LYS A 627 -1.52 20.22 13.01
CA LYS A 627 -2.43 21.38 12.91
C LYS A 627 -2.39 22.03 11.53
N LYS A 628 -1.18 22.24 10.97
CA LYS A 628 -1.01 22.82 9.62
C LYS A 628 -1.49 21.86 8.54
N ALA A 629 -1.26 20.56 8.69
CA ALA A 629 -1.70 19.53 7.74
C ALA A 629 -3.23 19.48 7.64
N LYS A 630 -3.95 19.48 8.76
CA LYS A 630 -5.43 19.53 8.79
C LYS A 630 -5.99 20.83 8.17
N ALA A 631 -5.41 21.99 8.50
CA ALA A 631 -5.83 23.27 7.93
C ALA A 631 -5.60 23.33 6.41
N THR A 632 -4.47 22.80 5.93
CA THR A 632 -4.17 22.74 4.49
C THR A 632 -5.13 21.78 3.76
N ALA A 633 -5.46 20.62 4.35
CA ALA A 633 -6.41 19.67 3.80
C ALA A 633 -7.82 20.29 3.69
N GLN A 634 -8.31 20.97 4.72
CA GLN A 634 -9.59 21.65 4.71
C GLN A 634 -9.65 22.76 3.65
N LYS A 635 -8.58 23.53 3.51
CA LYS A 635 -8.51 24.59 2.49
C LYS A 635 -8.53 24.03 1.06
N ILE A 636 -7.80 22.93 0.80
CA ILE A 636 -7.78 22.28 -0.51
C ILE A 636 -9.16 21.66 -0.82
N ASP A 637 -9.83 21.09 0.18
CA ASP A 637 -11.16 20.49 0.00
C ASP A 637 -12.23 21.58 -0.25
N ALA A 638 -12.16 22.69 0.45
CA ALA A 638 -13.02 23.85 0.22
C ALA A 638 -12.80 24.47 -1.17
N ASP A 639 -11.53 24.65 -1.59
CA ASP A 639 -11.21 25.16 -2.92
C ASP A 639 -11.67 24.19 -4.04
N ASN A 640 -11.71 22.88 -3.78
CA ASN A 640 -12.18 21.90 -4.74
C ASN A 640 -13.72 21.79 -4.77
N SER A 641 -14.43 22.00 -3.67
CA SER A 641 -15.90 22.01 -3.63
C SER A 641 -16.47 23.23 -4.39
N ILE A 642 -15.83 24.40 -4.27
CA ILE A 642 -16.20 25.62 -5.03
C ILE A 642 -15.95 25.45 -6.53
N ASN A 643 -15.06 24.55 -6.94
CA ASN A 643 -14.71 24.32 -8.35
C ASN A 643 -15.54 23.22 -9.02
N HIS A 644 -16.40 22.54 -8.28
CA HIS A 644 -17.30 21.48 -8.78
C HIS A 644 -18.78 21.92 -8.78
N GLU A 645 -19.12 23.08 -8.18
CA GLU A 645 -20.36 23.83 -8.38
C GLU A 645 -20.23 24.77 -9.60
#